data_aae4cde35711d74037bf802d94cb0345
#
_entry.id   aae4cde35711d74037bf802d94cb0345
#
_cell.length_a   1.000
_cell.length_b   1.000
_cell.length_c   1.000
_cell.angle_alpha   90.00
_cell.angle_beta   90.00
_cell.angle_gamma   90.00
#
_symmetry.space_group_name_H-M   'P 1'
#
loop_
_entity.id
_entity.type
_entity.pdbx_description
1 polymer ?
#
loop_
_entity_poly.entity_id
_entity_poly.type
_entity_poly.pdbx_seq_one_letter_code
_entity_poly.pdbx_strand_id
1 'polypeptide(L)'
;MAELRSQADTARTPFYAASDIDGAALLQRVPAGAWRLRVTSLGYEALERELRTSGGKTDLGTLEMSPGAEAIESVVLEVPALRSSIRGDTLSYRASAYKVTFGADAGALIGKMPGLEVADGVIEAQGRTVQRVFVDGREFFGNDVMSAVRNIPADMVESIDVYNSQGDQSEFTGVDIGDGYTAINIVTQPDKRRGAFGRLFAGYGIPDKYIGGGNVNIFDRARRLSVIALVNNVNMQNFSSEDILGTTEQGQANARSGSGNFMVRPLDGVSTVQAVGANYSDEWGEKAKITASYFFNRADNRNESLTDRQTFTSSEKLVLYDGATDARIENVNHRFNSRFDYKFNNRHSLMMRTAFSVQDYLLDNETFSRTDNKFADDDIRFVNRRRNFAHNDNFGYNVSNNLIYRYRLPGSKLRSLTFGVGGRYSGGEQFSLPRQYTFRDPDDIEADTTDYDARNISRTNREQPGYYVSGNAAYTHAFGRRSRMSADYRVTYAANRVNRRTVLFDNKTGMFGPEPDPRQSTDYDYDYLTQRAGLSYQYLFKKTKVAASVYYQHVDFGGDYTLPVPDRTSASFDNITYSVVGNIHFDRSNLLRIDAASRTRNPRAADLQSIVNTTNRQHVFAGNPGLKPVYTHDLSAQYIRSNAAKGRTFTLAVRFSASPNTIADSLVIDTPHFVIDGDGTELGEGNQFVRPVNLPGYWNLRTTLSYGFPVRWLRSNLNVRAGVTTGRIPSVINGTRNRLNGDSYDAGLTLGSNISESVDFKIGYTGYYNVSRNSSQIRTVDNVYVSQYLTADLNFVVRQRIVLRGSADYNYYKGITDTFREERLICNLQVGCKLFRRRLGEVTVGVNDLFDQNGTTFRRTVTGTYIRNVSNLGLGRYFLAQFSYNLRLFPRQGAAVTRILQQGVE
;
A
#
# COMPACT_ATOMS: atom_id res chain seq x y z
N MET A 1 -32.21 40.52 -10.06
CA MET A 1 -33.21 40.77 -9.01
C MET A 1 -33.85 42.12 -9.28
N ALA A 2 -35.17 42.20 -9.29
CA ALA A 2 -35.92 43.45 -9.43
C ALA A 2 -36.47 43.92 -8.09
N GLU A 3 -36.22 45.16 -7.72
CA GLU A 3 -36.70 45.82 -6.52
C GLU A 3 -37.57 47.02 -6.95
N LEU A 4 -38.75 47.15 -6.35
CA LEU A 4 -39.66 48.27 -6.62
C LEU A 4 -39.95 49.04 -5.33
N ARG A 5 -39.53 50.31 -5.30
CA ARG A 5 -39.71 51.23 -4.15
C ARG A 5 -40.75 52.31 -4.47
N SER A 6 -41.55 52.61 -3.48
CA SER A 6 -42.51 53.73 -3.62
C SER A 6 -41.76 55.07 -3.59
N GLN A 7 -42.14 55.99 -4.53
CA GLN A 7 -41.62 57.35 -4.54
C GLN A 7 -42.38 58.27 -3.58
N ALA A 8 -43.65 57.97 -3.26
CA ALA A 8 -44.52 58.75 -2.42
C ALA A 8 -44.34 58.36 -0.92
N ASP A 9 -43.93 57.17 -0.59
CA ASP A 9 -43.72 56.68 0.78
C ASP A 9 -42.44 55.84 0.85
N THR A 10 -41.36 56.45 1.28
CA THR A 10 -40.05 55.81 1.39
C THR A 10 -39.92 54.82 2.56
N ALA A 11 -40.87 54.88 3.54
CA ALA A 11 -40.92 53.92 4.66
C ALA A 11 -41.63 52.62 4.30
N ARG A 12 -42.27 52.55 3.16
CA ARG A 12 -42.97 51.35 2.68
C ARG A 12 -41.96 50.27 2.25
N THR A 13 -42.20 49.06 2.72
CA THR A 13 -41.40 47.90 2.35
C THR A 13 -41.36 47.73 0.82
N PRO A 14 -40.16 47.60 0.19
CA PRO A 14 -40.01 47.39 -1.23
C PRO A 14 -40.59 46.04 -1.68
N PHE A 15 -41.08 45.97 -2.92
CA PHE A 15 -41.44 44.72 -3.57
C PHE A 15 -40.21 44.15 -4.27
N TYR A 16 -40.00 42.79 -4.17
CA TYR A 16 -38.89 42.13 -4.77
C TYR A 16 -39.35 40.99 -5.66
N ALA A 17 -38.64 40.77 -6.77
CA ALA A 17 -38.79 39.60 -7.61
C ALA A 17 -37.42 39.15 -8.14
N ALA A 18 -37.17 37.83 -8.12
CA ALA A 18 -36.06 37.24 -8.84
C ALA A 18 -36.55 36.88 -10.28
N SER A 19 -35.67 36.98 -11.27
CA SER A 19 -35.94 36.49 -12.58
C SER A 19 -35.86 34.95 -12.57
N ASP A 20 -36.70 34.33 -13.40
CA ASP A 20 -36.61 32.91 -13.76
C ASP A 20 -35.44 32.64 -14.72
N ILE A 21 -35.34 31.39 -15.21
CA ILE A 21 -34.27 30.94 -16.10
C ILE A 21 -34.29 31.64 -17.47
N ASP A 22 -35.44 32.14 -17.87
CA ASP A 22 -35.67 32.87 -19.14
C ASP A 22 -35.50 34.38 -18.98
N GLY A 23 -35.21 34.85 -17.78
CA GLY A 23 -34.99 36.26 -17.41
C GLY A 23 -36.28 37.01 -17.09
N ALA A 24 -37.42 36.37 -17.02
CA ALA A 24 -38.69 37.01 -16.70
C ALA A 24 -38.87 37.23 -15.21
N ALA A 25 -39.28 38.40 -14.78
CA ALA A 25 -39.53 38.73 -13.37
C ALA A 25 -40.96 39.30 -13.22
N LEU A 26 -41.71 38.76 -12.24
CA LEU A 26 -43.09 39.18 -11.96
C LEU A 26 -43.20 39.75 -10.54
N LEU A 27 -43.49 41.02 -10.44
CA LEU A 27 -43.81 41.70 -9.17
C LEU A 27 -45.31 41.65 -8.96
N GLN A 28 -45.81 41.01 -7.92
CA GLN A 28 -47.21 40.78 -7.65
C GLN A 28 -47.76 41.74 -6.62
N ARG A 29 -49.06 42.08 -6.72
CA ARG A 29 -49.81 42.91 -5.76
C ARG A 29 -49.23 44.31 -5.53
N VAL A 30 -48.63 44.89 -6.59
CA VAL A 30 -48.17 46.26 -6.56
C VAL A 30 -49.37 47.23 -6.63
N PRO A 31 -49.57 48.06 -5.64
CA PRO A 31 -50.68 49.05 -5.68
C PRO A 31 -50.46 50.14 -6.75
N ALA A 32 -51.55 50.82 -7.12
CA ALA A 32 -51.47 52.00 -7.96
C ALA A 32 -50.65 53.11 -7.32
N GLY A 33 -49.73 53.73 -8.08
CA GLY A 33 -48.84 54.76 -7.55
C GLY A 33 -47.59 54.99 -8.40
N ALA A 34 -46.73 55.90 -7.95
CA ALA A 34 -45.44 56.16 -8.55
C ALA A 34 -44.37 55.35 -7.86
N TRP A 35 -43.54 54.63 -8.67
CA TRP A 35 -42.59 53.69 -8.22
C TRP A 35 -41.24 53.87 -8.92
N ARG A 36 -40.13 53.52 -8.21
CA ARG A 36 -38.80 53.39 -8.78
C ARG A 36 -38.43 51.92 -8.83
N LEU A 37 -38.27 51.41 -10.04
CA LEU A 37 -37.78 50.06 -10.29
C LEU A 37 -36.29 50.13 -10.36
N ARG A 38 -35.63 49.24 -9.60
CA ARG A 38 -34.19 48.99 -9.67
C ARG A 38 -33.95 47.53 -9.98
N VAL A 39 -33.26 47.24 -11.11
CA VAL A 39 -32.89 45.91 -11.50
C VAL A 39 -31.41 45.71 -11.37
N THR A 40 -31.00 44.66 -10.64
CA THR A 40 -29.59 44.34 -10.39
C THR A 40 -29.29 42.91 -10.86
N SER A 41 -28.18 42.74 -11.52
CA SER A 41 -27.62 41.45 -11.90
C SER A 41 -26.11 41.49 -11.76
N LEU A 42 -25.52 40.37 -11.39
CA LEU A 42 -24.06 40.25 -11.22
C LEU A 42 -23.33 40.48 -12.56
N GLY A 43 -22.43 41.44 -12.60
CA GLY A 43 -21.67 41.81 -13.82
C GLY A 43 -22.37 42.83 -14.72
N TYR A 44 -23.46 43.43 -14.26
CA TYR A 44 -24.18 44.49 -14.99
C TYR A 44 -24.37 45.69 -14.11
N GLU A 45 -24.41 46.88 -14.73
CA GLU A 45 -24.80 48.13 -14.05
C GLU A 45 -26.24 48.06 -13.59
N ALA A 46 -26.54 48.60 -12.40
CA ALA A 46 -27.91 48.62 -11.91
C ALA A 46 -28.78 49.52 -12.82
N LEU A 47 -29.83 48.96 -13.37
CA LEU A 47 -30.79 49.70 -14.16
C LEU A 47 -31.86 50.29 -13.26
N GLU A 48 -32.05 51.59 -13.30
CA GLU A 48 -33.08 52.27 -12.57
C GLU A 48 -34.10 52.92 -13.55
N ARG A 49 -35.39 52.75 -13.25
CA ARG A 49 -36.50 53.29 -14.07
C ARG A 49 -37.65 53.72 -13.19
N GLU A 50 -38.16 54.88 -13.48
CA GLU A 50 -39.36 55.36 -12.82
C GLU A 50 -40.59 54.85 -13.61
N LEU A 51 -41.62 54.43 -12.91
CA LEU A 51 -42.86 53.91 -13.49
C LEU A 51 -44.07 54.26 -12.60
N ARG A 52 -45.23 54.35 -13.27
CA ARG A 52 -46.51 54.53 -12.56
C ARG A 52 -47.38 53.32 -12.83
N THR A 53 -47.94 52.76 -11.81
CA THR A 53 -48.89 51.65 -11.90
C THR A 53 -50.30 52.14 -11.67
N SER A 54 -51.27 51.66 -12.45
CA SER A 54 -52.69 52.03 -12.40
C SER A 54 -53.59 50.97 -11.76
N GLY A 55 -52.99 49.95 -11.12
CA GLY A 55 -53.75 48.86 -10.45
C GLY A 55 -54.10 47.67 -11.32
N GLY A 56 -53.60 47.63 -12.55
CA GLY A 56 -53.72 46.49 -13.47
C GLY A 56 -52.38 45.86 -13.84
N LYS A 57 -52.35 44.97 -14.77
CA LYS A 57 -51.10 44.39 -15.31
C LYS A 57 -50.32 45.47 -16.09
N THR A 58 -49.14 45.75 -15.69
CA THR A 58 -48.18 46.63 -16.38
C THR A 58 -47.02 45.76 -16.94
N ASP A 59 -46.89 45.70 -18.22
CA ASP A 59 -45.79 45.03 -18.90
C ASP A 59 -44.73 46.06 -19.25
N LEU A 60 -43.51 45.84 -18.83
CA LEU A 60 -42.39 46.74 -19.02
C LEU A 60 -41.53 46.36 -20.23
N GLY A 61 -41.90 45.27 -20.90
CA GLY A 61 -41.11 44.71 -22.01
C GLY A 61 -39.73 44.21 -21.56
N THR A 62 -38.86 44.10 -22.52
CA THR A 62 -37.45 43.67 -22.27
C THR A 62 -36.64 44.86 -21.73
N LEU A 63 -36.00 44.66 -20.59
CA LEU A 63 -35.09 45.65 -19.99
C LEU A 63 -33.65 45.21 -20.25
N GLU A 64 -32.92 45.92 -21.08
CA GLU A 64 -31.53 45.65 -21.36
C GLU A 64 -30.63 46.31 -20.34
N MET A 65 -29.70 45.53 -19.79
CA MET A 65 -28.73 46.01 -18.78
C MET A 65 -27.34 46.11 -19.44
N SER A 66 -26.64 47.19 -19.21
CA SER A 66 -25.27 47.40 -19.67
C SER A 66 -24.28 46.57 -18.83
N PRO A 67 -23.29 45.91 -19.43
CA PRO A 67 -22.22 45.28 -18.68
C PRO A 67 -21.47 46.28 -17.79
N GLY A 68 -21.53 46.11 -16.50
CA GLY A 68 -20.85 46.99 -15.51
C GLY A 68 -19.42 46.49 -15.24
N ALA A 69 -18.48 47.38 -15.33
CA ALA A 69 -17.06 47.13 -14.99
C ALA A 69 -16.77 47.46 -13.50
N GLU A 70 -17.73 47.29 -12.59
CA GLU A 70 -17.41 47.37 -11.17
C GLU A 70 -16.56 46.17 -10.77
N ALA A 71 -15.28 46.43 -10.54
CA ALA A 71 -14.47 45.59 -9.70
C ALA A 71 -15.10 45.58 -8.31
N ILE A 72 -15.90 44.59 -8.00
CA ILE A 72 -16.29 44.31 -6.63
C ILE A 72 -14.97 44.09 -5.89
N GLU A 73 -14.56 45.03 -5.02
CA GLU A 73 -13.59 44.72 -3.99
C GLU A 73 -14.13 43.49 -3.29
N SER A 74 -13.49 42.36 -3.58
CA SER A 74 -13.85 41.10 -2.93
C SER A 74 -13.60 41.31 -1.47
N VAL A 75 -14.67 41.50 -0.69
CA VAL A 75 -14.62 41.28 0.75
C VAL A 75 -14.27 39.79 0.89
N VAL A 76 -12.99 39.56 1.03
CA VAL A 76 -12.48 38.25 1.41
C VAL A 76 -12.90 38.07 2.86
N LEU A 77 -14.10 37.58 3.06
CA LEU A 77 -14.48 36.97 4.32
C LEU A 77 -13.56 35.74 4.44
N GLU A 78 -12.42 35.92 5.11
CA GLU A 78 -11.61 34.79 5.59
C GLU A 78 -12.43 34.03 6.63
N VAL A 79 -13.44 33.30 6.18
CA VAL A 79 -14.03 32.26 6.99
C VAL A 79 -12.92 31.21 7.13
N PRO A 80 -12.46 30.92 8.35
CA PRO A 80 -11.43 29.89 8.55
C PRO A 80 -11.89 28.62 7.85
N ALA A 81 -11.22 28.23 6.78
CA ALA A 81 -11.59 27.05 6.04
C ALA A 81 -11.59 25.86 7.00
N LEU A 82 -12.72 25.16 7.11
CA LEU A 82 -12.83 23.96 7.93
C LEU A 82 -11.78 22.97 7.47
N ARG A 83 -10.77 22.68 8.31
CA ARG A 83 -9.61 21.86 7.93
C ARG A 83 -9.96 20.41 7.70
N SER A 84 -10.82 19.85 8.53
CA SER A 84 -11.32 18.49 8.40
C SER A 84 -12.77 18.39 8.89
N SER A 85 -13.54 17.48 8.31
CA SER A 85 -14.93 17.24 8.69
C SER A 85 -15.26 15.76 8.55
N ILE A 86 -16.14 15.24 9.41
CA ILE A 86 -16.68 13.88 9.30
C ILE A 86 -18.01 13.95 8.55
N ARG A 87 -18.10 13.27 7.42
CA ARG A 87 -19.32 13.15 6.60
C ARG A 87 -19.69 11.66 6.43
N GLY A 88 -20.69 11.19 7.18
CA GLY A 88 -20.93 9.75 7.24
C GLY A 88 -19.71 9.04 7.82
N ASP A 89 -19.25 7.97 7.18
CA ASP A 89 -18.05 7.22 7.56
C ASP A 89 -16.73 7.80 7.00
N THR A 90 -16.79 8.94 6.34
CA THR A 90 -15.68 9.57 5.65
C THR A 90 -15.11 10.74 6.45
N LEU A 91 -13.80 10.74 6.68
CA LEU A 91 -13.06 11.88 7.18
C LEU A 91 -12.52 12.69 5.99
N SER A 92 -13.04 13.87 5.79
CA SER A 92 -12.70 14.74 4.67
C SER A 92 -11.77 15.86 5.12
N TYR A 93 -10.63 16.02 4.43
CA TYR A 93 -9.67 17.11 4.64
C TYR A 93 -9.74 18.08 3.46
N ARG A 94 -9.93 19.36 3.73
CA ARG A 94 -9.96 20.39 2.70
C ARG A 94 -8.55 20.81 2.30
N ALA A 95 -8.18 20.66 1.03
CA ALA A 95 -6.83 20.92 0.52
C ALA A 95 -6.39 22.38 0.75
N SER A 96 -7.28 23.37 0.55
CA SER A 96 -6.97 24.80 0.74
C SER A 96 -6.54 25.18 2.15
N ALA A 97 -6.79 24.31 3.14
CA ALA A 97 -6.36 24.51 4.51
C ALA A 97 -4.90 24.14 4.77
N TYR A 98 -4.23 23.53 3.80
CA TYR A 98 -2.84 23.05 3.86
C TYR A 98 -2.04 23.65 2.71
N LYS A 99 -1.09 24.51 3.02
CA LYS A 99 -0.25 25.19 2.02
C LYS A 99 0.91 24.29 1.61
N VAL A 100 1.07 24.12 0.31
CA VAL A 100 2.23 23.46 -0.31
C VAL A 100 2.76 24.32 -1.44
N THR A 101 4.00 24.13 -1.84
CA THR A 101 4.60 24.88 -2.93
C THR A 101 3.95 24.55 -4.27
N PHE A 102 3.97 25.51 -5.18
CA PHE A 102 3.50 25.31 -6.56
C PHE A 102 4.28 24.18 -7.24
N GLY A 103 3.53 23.20 -7.77
CA GLY A 103 4.10 22.01 -8.41
C GLY A 103 4.28 20.83 -7.46
N ALA A 104 3.93 20.95 -6.18
CA ALA A 104 3.85 19.81 -5.28
C ALA A 104 2.73 18.85 -5.72
N ASP A 105 2.87 17.59 -5.36
CA ASP A 105 1.88 16.54 -5.59
C ASP A 105 0.90 16.35 -4.43
N ALA A 106 -0.10 15.48 -4.61
CA ALA A 106 -1.06 15.18 -3.57
C ALA A 106 -0.43 14.46 -2.36
N GLY A 107 0.69 13.74 -2.55
CA GLY A 107 1.43 13.09 -1.46
C GLY A 107 2.01 14.09 -0.49
N ALA A 108 2.60 15.19 -0.98
CA ALA A 108 3.09 16.29 -0.15
C ALA A 108 1.96 16.95 0.67
N LEU A 109 0.76 17.06 0.08
CA LEU A 109 -0.43 17.58 0.75
C LEU A 109 -0.91 16.59 1.84
N ILE A 110 -1.01 15.30 1.53
CA ILE A 110 -1.42 14.23 2.45
C ILE A 110 -0.48 14.16 3.65
N GLY A 111 0.83 14.26 3.44
CA GLY A 111 1.84 14.21 4.51
C GLY A 111 1.73 15.35 5.55
N LYS A 112 0.92 16.38 5.29
CA LYS A 112 0.62 17.49 6.25
C LYS A 112 -0.71 17.32 6.99
N MET A 113 -1.52 16.34 6.59
CA MET A 113 -2.86 16.14 7.16
C MET A 113 -2.78 15.29 8.43
N PRO A 114 -3.51 15.66 9.50
CA PRO A 114 -3.48 14.92 10.77
C PRO A 114 -3.95 13.47 10.61
N GLY A 115 -3.17 12.52 11.15
CA GLY A 115 -3.51 11.10 11.10
C GLY A 115 -3.27 10.43 9.75
N LEU A 116 -2.64 11.13 8.80
CA LEU A 116 -2.12 10.57 7.56
C LEU A 116 -0.59 10.59 7.61
N GLU A 117 0.02 9.51 7.21
CA GLU A 117 1.46 9.35 7.17
C GLU A 117 1.87 8.78 5.81
N VAL A 118 2.88 9.38 5.20
CA VAL A 118 3.47 8.91 3.96
C VAL A 118 4.92 8.57 4.27
N ALA A 119 5.23 7.29 4.34
CA ALA A 119 6.56 6.78 4.66
C ALA A 119 6.83 5.49 3.88
N ASP A 120 8.06 5.28 3.45
CA ASP A 120 8.54 4.05 2.79
C ASP A 120 7.66 3.55 1.63
N GLY A 121 7.08 4.47 0.87
CA GLY A 121 6.20 4.12 -0.25
C GLY A 121 4.78 3.65 0.16
N VAL A 122 4.42 3.79 1.42
CA VAL A 122 3.12 3.42 1.97
C VAL A 122 2.40 4.65 2.51
N ILE A 123 1.10 4.70 2.35
CA ILE A 123 0.25 5.68 3.04
C ILE A 123 -0.51 4.96 4.15
N GLU A 124 -0.27 5.39 5.37
CA GLU A 124 -1.11 5.02 6.49
C GLU A 124 -2.14 6.11 6.77
N ALA A 125 -3.39 5.72 6.87
CA ALA A 125 -4.48 6.60 7.26
C ALA A 125 -5.04 6.13 8.59
N GLN A 126 -4.86 6.95 9.63
CA GLN A 126 -5.37 6.67 10.98
C GLN A 126 -4.88 5.31 11.51
N GLY A 127 -3.62 4.95 11.25
CA GLY A 127 -3.00 3.69 11.64
C GLY A 127 -3.43 2.48 10.82
N ARG A 128 -4.09 2.65 9.68
CA ARG A 128 -4.41 1.60 8.70
C ARG A 128 -3.75 1.90 7.37
N THR A 129 -3.17 0.90 6.75
CA THR A 129 -2.61 1.03 5.40
C THR A 129 -3.71 1.31 4.39
N VAL A 130 -3.50 2.33 3.56
CA VAL A 130 -4.37 2.64 2.42
C VAL A 130 -4.11 1.63 1.32
N GLN A 131 -5.16 0.97 0.85
CA GLN A 131 -5.05 -0.08 -0.17
C GLN A 131 -5.42 0.40 -1.57
N ARG A 132 -6.22 1.46 -1.67
CA ARG A 132 -6.64 2.01 -2.97
C ARG A 132 -6.79 3.51 -2.92
N VAL A 133 -6.51 4.14 -4.06
CA VAL A 133 -6.75 5.56 -4.28
C VAL A 133 -7.79 5.74 -5.37
N PHE A 134 -8.75 6.60 -5.10
CA PHE A 134 -9.75 7.05 -6.05
C PHE A 134 -9.49 8.51 -6.39
N VAL A 135 -9.84 8.90 -7.60
CA VAL A 135 -9.89 10.30 -8.02
C VAL A 135 -11.32 10.59 -8.48
N ASP A 136 -12.02 11.49 -7.78
CA ASP A 136 -13.45 11.77 -7.95
C ASP A 136 -14.32 10.50 -7.99
N GLY A 137 -14.05 9.57 -7.05
CA GLY A 137 -14.79 8.32 -6.90
C GLY A 137 -14.45 7.22 -7.92
N ARG A 138 -13.40 7.37 -8.71
CA ARG A 138 -12.92 6.38 -9.68
C ARG A 138 -11.58 5.84 -9.27
N GLU A 139 -11.42 4.53 -9.34
CA GLU A 139 -10.15 3.87 -9.06
C GLU A 139 -9.06 4.42 -9.98
N PHE A 140 -7.93 4.81 -9.43
CA PHE A 140 -6.85 5.44 -10.15
C PHE A 140 -5.56 4.67 -9.94
N PHE A 141 -5.00 4.12 -10.99
CA PHE A 141 -3.86 3.20 -10.99
C PHE A 141 -4.06 1.91 -10.16
N GLY A 142 -5.31 1.45 -9.99
CA GLY A 142 -5.61 0.20 -9.32
C GLY A 142 -5.13 0.18 -7.87
N ASN A 143 -4.31 -0.80 -7.52
CA ASN A 143 -3.76 -0.97 -6.18
C ASN A 143 -2.46 -0.16 -5.94
N ASP A 144 -1.95 0.56 -6.94
CA ASP A 144 -0.72 1.36 -6.79
C ASP A 144 -1.04 2.74 -6.20
N VAL A 145 -1.08 2.79 -4.88
CA VAL A 145 -1.42 3.98 -4.09
C VAL A 145 -0.43 5.12 -4.32
N MET A 146 0.88 4.82 -4.39
CA MET A 146 1.90 5.85 -4.52
C MET A 146 1.92 6.46 -5.92
N SER A 147 1.74 5.68 -6.97
CA SER A 147 1.59 6.19 -8.32
C SER A 147 0.39 7.13 -8.44
N ALA A 148 -0.71 6.81 -7.77
CA ALA A 148 -1.89 7.67 -7.78
C ALA A 148 -1.61 9.04 -7.14
N VAL A 149 -1.00 9.09 -5.95
CA VAL A 149 -0.81 10.36 -5.22
C VAL A 149 0.31 11.22 -5.78
N ARG A 150 1.39 10.61 -6.31
CA ARG A 150 2.53 11.35 -6.89
C ARG A 150 2.20 12.01 -8.23
N ASN A 151 1.19 11.51 -8.94
CA ASN A 151 0.85 11.98 -10.28
C ASN A 151 -0.32 12.97 -10.32
N ILE A 152 -0.95 13.27 -9.19
CA ILE A 152 -1.97 14.30 -9.07
C ILE A 152 -1.35 15.56 -8.42
N PRO A 153 -1.32 16.70 -9.11
CA PRO A 153 -0.84 17.94 -8.52
C PRO A 153 -1.72 18.42 -7.37
N ALA A 154 -1.09 18.93 -6.32
CA ALA A 154 -1.79 19.42 -5.13
C ALA A 154 -2.74 20.59 -5.42
N ASP A 155 -2.40 21.45 -6.40
CA ASP A 155 -3.20 22.58 -6.84
C ASP A 155 -4.50 22.20 -7.56
N MET A 156 -4.68 20.93 -7.89
CA MET A 156 -5.92 20.39 -8.44
C MET A 156 -6.86 19.83 -7.40
N VAL A 157 -6.38 19.60 -6.18
CA VAL A 157 -7.12 18.92 -5.13
C VAL A 157 -8.05 19.92 -4.40
N GLU A 158 -9.34 19.58 -4.29
CA GLU A 158 -10.32 20.26 -3.46
C GLU A 158 -10.33 19.67 -2.05
N SER A 159 -10.43 18.34 -1.94
CA SER A 159 -10.39 17.62 -0.68
C SER A 159 -9.75 16.24 -0.82
N ILE A 160 -9.26 15.74 0.31
CA ILE A 160 -8.81 14.34 0.49
C ILE A 160 -9.78 13.67 1.44
N ASP A 161 -10.48 12.66 0.96
CA ASP A 161 -11.48 11.93 1.71
C ASP A 161 -10.92 10.55 2.10
N VAL A 162 -10.94 10.23 3.39
CA VAL A 162 -10.46 8.96 3.95
C VAL A 162 -11.64 8.17 4.49
N TYR A 163 -11.83 6.96 4.01
CA TYR A 163 -12.96 6.12 4.39
C TYR A 163 -12.64 4.62 4.28
N ASN A 164 -13.48 3.81 4.91
CA ASN A 164 -13.47 2.38 4.67
C ASN A 164 -14.40 2.07 3.50
N SER A 165 -13.82 1.70 2.36
CA SER A 165 -14.57 1.22 1.21
C SER A 165 -15.08 -0.19 1.48
N GLN A 166 -16.28 -0.49 1.03
CA GLN A 166 -16.80 -1.85 1.05
C GLN A 166 -16.09 -2.69 -0.02
N GLY A 167 -15.89 -3.97 0.24
CA GLY A 167 -15.47 -4.91 -0.78
C GLY A 167 -16.53 -5.13 -1.85
N ASP A 168 -16.13 -5.70 -2.97
CA ASP A 168 -17.02 -5.88 -4.13
C ASP A 168 -18.28 -6.70 -3.77
N GLN A 169 -18.15 -7.71 -2.91
CA GLN A 169 -19.30 -8.52 -2.50
C GLN A 169 -20.25 -7.73 -1.59
N SER A 170 -19.73 -6.99 -0.61
CA SER A 170 -20.51 -6.10 0.24
C SER A 170 -21.21 -5.00 -0.55
N GLU A 171 -20.56 -4.43 -1.57
CA GLU A 171 -21.17 -3.44 -2.47
C GLU A 171 -22.36 -4.03 -3.24
N PHE A 172 -22.23 -5.27 -3.73
CA PHE A 172 -23.27 -5.92 -4.52
C PHE A 172 -24.41 -6.52 -3.69
N THR A 173 -24.13 -7.11 -2.53
CA THR A 173 -25.16 -7.64 -1.62
C THR A 173 -25.83 -6.51 -0.84
N GLY A 174 -25.16 -5.41 -0.60
CA GLY A 174 -25.60 -4.30 0.23
C GLY A 174 -25.55 -4.59 1.73
N VAL A 175 -24.89 -5.67 2.16
CA VAL A 175 -24.60 -6.04 3.55
C VAL A 175 -23.10 -6.07 3.73
N ASP A 176 -22.58 -5.39 4.75
CA ASP A 176 -21.17 -5.35 5.07
C ASP A 176 -20.76 -6.66 5.75
N ILE A 177 -19.95 -7.45 5.05
CA ILE A 177 -19.46 -8.75 5.53
C ILE A 177 -18.04 -8.68 6.10
N GLY A 178 -17.48 -7.46 6.24
CA GLY A 178 -16.13 -7.26 6.74
C GLY A 178 -15.03 -7.43 5.67
N ASP A 179 -15.38 -7.39 4.39
CA ASP A 179 -14.45 -7.44 3.25
C ASP A 179 -13.93 -6.05 2.84
N GLY A 180 -14.20 -5.03 3.67
CA GLY A 180 -13.84 -3.64 3.43
C GLY A 180 -12.34 -3.36 3.57
N TYR A 181 -11.90 -2.27 2.95
CA TYR A 181 -10.52 -1.80 2.97
C TYR A 181 -10.45 -0.28 3.14
N THR A 182 -9.31 0.21 3.65
CA THR A 182 -9.08 1.66 3.78
C THR A 182 -8.74 2.27 2.42
N ALA A 183 -9.46 3.31 2.06
CA ALA A 183 -9.31 4.02 0.79
C ALA A 183 -9.15 5.54 0.99
N ILE A 184 -8.47 6.17 0.03
CA ILE A 184 -8.42 7.62 -0.13
C ILE A 184 -9.13 7.98 -1.43
N ASN A 185 -9.99 9.01 -1.39
CA ASN A 185 -10.53 9.64 -2.58
C ASN A 185 -10.00 11.08 -2.69
N ILE A 186 -9.28 11.34 -3.76
CA ILE A 186 -8.80 12.68 -4.11
C ILE A 186 -9.91 13.35 -4.90
N VAL A 187 -10.59 14.33 -4.31
CA VAL A 187 -11.62 15.12 -4.99
C VAL A 187 -10.93 16.28 -5.69
N THR A 188 -11.12 16.37 -7.00
CA THR A 188 -10.53 17.46 -7.78
C THR A 188 -11.42 18.69 -7.83
N GLN A 189 -10.82 19.88 -7.95
CA GLN A 189 -11.55 21.13 -8.13
C GLN A 189 -12.43 21.05 -9.39
N PRO A 190 -13.68 21.56 -9.38
CA PRO A 190 -14.61 21.41 -10.50
C PRO A 190 -14.09 21.97 -11.83
N ASP A 191 -13.35 23.09 -11.80
CA ASP A 191 -12.74 23.74 -12.97
C ASP A 191 -11.52 22.97 -13.52
N LYS A 192 -10.98 22.01 -12.77
CA LYS A 192 -9.85 21.16 -13.15
C LYS A 192 -10.26 19.77 -13.68
N ARG A 193 -11.54 19.44 -13.68
CA ARG A 193 -12.06 18.15 -14.18
C ARG A 193 -12.03 18.03 -15.70
N ARG A 194 -11.65 19.08 -16.40
CA ARG A 194 -11.49 19.11 -17.85
C ARG A 194 -10.22 19.82 -18.24
N GLY A 195 -9.33 19.13 -18.99
CA GLY A 195 -8.06 19.69 -19.43
C GLY A 195 -6.94 18.64 -19.46
N ALA A 196 -5.74 19.08 -19.78
CA ALA A 196 -4.55 18.28 -19.73
C ALA A 196 -3.55 18.88 -18.75
N PHE A 197 -2.94 18.02 -17.93
CA PHE A 197 -1.95 18.43 -16.94
C PHE A 197 -0.93 17.32 -16.71
N GLY A 198 0.20 17.68 -16.16
CA GLY A 198 1.27 16.75 -15.85
C GLY A 198 2.58 17.42 -15.59
N ARG A 199 3.63 16.63 -15.49
CA ARG A 199 5.01 17.09 -15.34
C ARG A 199 5.93 16.25 -16.21
N LEU A 200 6.79 16.89 -16.98
CA LEU A 200 7.87 16.26 -17.72
C LEU A 200 9.20 16.71 -17.13
N PHE A 201 10.18 15.83 -17.08
CA PHE A 201 11.50 16.16 -16.57
C PHE A 201 12.58 15.34 -17.25
N ALA A 202 13.76 15.94 -17.36
CA ALA A 202 14.98 15.28 -17.80
C ALA A 202 16.17 15.88 -17.06
N GLY A 203 17.15 15.07 -16.71
CA GLY A 203 18.34 15.51 -16.00
C GLY A 203 19.52 14.59 -16.27
N TYR A 204 20.71 15.16 -16.13
CA TYR A 204 21.98 14.47 -16.23
C TYR A 204 22.90 14.90 -15.09
N GLY A 205 23.71 13.99 -14.60
CA GLY A 205 24.55 14.20 -13.42
C GLY A 205 25.88 13.48 -13.47
N ILE A 206 26.74 13.85 -12.52
CA ILE A 206 28.10 13.34 -12.37
C ILE A 206 28.22 12.60 -11.01
N PRO A 207 28.82 11.41 -10.96
CA PRO A 207 29.27 10.60 -12.07
C PRO A 207 28.11 9.87 -12.76
N ASP A 208 28.03 9.97 -14.07
CA ASP A 208 27.20 9.14 -14.96
C ASP A 208 25.76 8.83 -14.49
N LYS A 209 25.07 9.86 -13.96
CA LYS A 209 23.69 9.75 -13.46
C LYS A 209 22.74 10.40 -14.46
N TYR A 210 21.60 9.74 -14.67
CA TYR A 210 20.56 10.30 -15.53
C TYR A 210 19.17 10.02 -14.99
N ILE A 211 18.25 10.91 -15.30
CA ILE A 211 16.84 10.77 -15.01
C ILE A 211 16.03 11.41 -16.13
N GLY A 212 15.01 10.72 -16.58
CA GLY A 212 14.07 11.22 -17.57
C GLY A 212 12.69 10.63 -17.32
N GLY A 213 11.66 11.44 -17.55
CA GLY A 213 10.31 10.91 -17.39
C GLY A 213 9.25 11.98 -17.22
N GLY A 214 8.14 11.53 -16.71
CA GLY A 214 7.01 12.41 -16.41
C GLY A 214 5.67 11.71 -16.48
N ASN A 215 4.64 12.52 -16.31
CA ASN A 215 3.27 12.10 -16.45
C ASN A 215 2.48 13.10 -17.30
N VAL A 216 1.49 12.58 -18.01
CA VAL A 216 0.50 13.38 -18.75
C VAL A 216 -0.87 12.81 -18.41
N ASN A 217 -1.75 13.67 -17.94
CA ASN A 217 -3.12 13.34 -17.58
C ASN A 217 -4.06 14.17 -18.44
N ILE A 218 -5.00 13.51 -19.11
CA ILE A 218 -6.02 14.14 -19.95
C ILE A 218 -7.38 13.79 -19.33
N PHE A 219 -8.04 14.79 -18.76
CA PHE A 219 -9.34 14.64 -18.15
C PHE A 219 -10.40 15.36 -19.00
N ASP A 220 -11.47 14.66 -19.32
CA ASP A 220 -12.66 15.24 -19.94
C ASP A 220 -13.89 14.64 -19.26
N ARG A 221 -14.26 15.20 -18.10
CA ARG A 221 -15.38 14.74 -17.24
C ARG A 221 -15.22 13.27 -16.84
N ALA A 222 -15.95 12.40 -17.54
CA ALA A 222 -15.96 10.97 -17.32
C ALA A 222 -14.71 10.28 -17.87
N ARG A 223 -14.22 10.73 -19.02
CA ARG A 223 -13.07 10.15 -19.68
C ARG A 223 -11.78 10.67 -19.06
N ARG A 224 -10.90 9.78 -18.68
CA ARG A 224 -9.59 10.09 -18.10
C ARG A 224 -8.56 9.16 -18.69
N LEU A 225 -7.49 9.74 -19.18
CA LEU A 225 -6.30 9.03 -19.65
C LEU A 225 -5.11 9.60 -18.90
N SER A 226 -4.33 8.74 -18.28
CA SER A 226 -3.07 9.10 -17.63
C SER A 226 -1.98 8.20 -18.17
N VAL A 227 -0.87 8.80 -18.57
CA VAL A 227 0.34 8.08 -19.02
C VAL A 227 1.50 8.57 -18.18
N ILE A 228 2.32 7.62 -17.73
CA ILE A 228 3.51 7.86 -16.91
C ILE A 228 4.66 7.14 -17.55
N ALA A 229 5.84 7.77 -17.60
CA ALA A 229 7.07 7.14 -18.05
C ALA A 229 8.23 7.58 -17.15
N LEU A 230 9.17 6.67 -16.91
CA LEU A 230 10.38 6.92 -16.13
C LEU A 230 11.54 6.09 -16.65
N VAL A 231 12.69 6.73 -16.80
CA VAL A 231 13.97 6.08 -17.03
C VAL A 231 15.01 6.74 -16.13
N ASN A 232 15.79 5.96 -15.38
CA ASN A 232 16.84 6.50 -14.53
C ASN A 232 17.81 5.43 -14.02
N ASN A 233 18.97 5.89 -13.51
CA ASN A 233 19.92 5.09 -12.74
C ASN A 233 20.21 5.69 -11.35
N VAL A 234 19.23 6.36 -10.77
CA VAL A 234 19.30 7.00 -9.44
C VAL A 234 18.32 6.37 -8.45
N ASN A 235 18.00 5.09 -8.61
CA ASN A 235 17.10 4.31 -7.76
C ASN A 235 15.69 4.91 -7.60
N MET A 236 15.26 5.78 -8.52
CA MET A 236 13.92 6.34 -8.45
C MET A 236 12.91 5.34 -9.02
N GLN A 237 11.90 5.00 -8.24
CA GLN A 237 10.81 4.11 -8.65
C GLN A 237 9.48 4.87 -8.65
N ASN A 238 8.68 4.66 -9.70
CA ASN A 238 7.33 5.23 -9.81
C ASN A 238 6.22 4.22 -9.54
N PHE A 239 6.50 2.93 -9.66
CA PHE A 239 5.51 1.86 -9.51
C PHE A 239 5.97 0.84 -8.48
N SER A 240 4.99 0.22 -7.80
CA SER A 240 5.25 -0.98 -7.00
C SER A 240 5.58 -2.16 -7.94
N SER A 241 6.66 -2.87 -7.69
CA SER A 241 6.90 -4.18 -8.28
C SER A 241 6.27 -5.26 -7.39
N GLU A 242 5.43 -6.11 -7.98
CA GLU A 242 4.90 -7.30 -7.32
C GLU A 242 5.86 -8.46 -7.58
N ASP A 243 6.30 -9.13 -6.52
CA ASP A 243 7.07 -10.36 -6.66
C ASP A 243 6.09 -11.54 -6.83
N ILE A 244 5.86 -11.94 -8.07
CA ILE A 244 4.96 -13.04 -8.42
C ILE A 244 5.60 -14.39 -8.10
N LEU A 245 6.91 -14.46 -8.17
CA LEU A 245 7.68 -15.70 -8.04
C LEU A 245 8.01 -16.03 -6.59
N GLY A 246 7.87 -15.06 -5.66
CA GLY A 246 8.28 -15.23 -4.27
C GLY A 246 9.79 -15.43 -4.10
N THR A 247 10.59 -14.94 -5.06
CA THR A 247 12.04 -15.12 -5.10
C THR A 247 12.78 -14.13 -4.22
N THR A 248 12.19 -12.99 -3.92
CA THR A 248 12.77 -12.01 -3.02
C THR A 248 12.49 -12.37 -1.56
N GLU A 249 13.36 -11.97 -0.63
CA GLU A 249 13.12 -12.15 0.80
C GLU A 249 11.78 -11.55 1.26
N GLN A 250 11.33 -10.48 0.60
CA GLN A 250 10.04 -9.85 0.84
C GLN A 250 8.86 -10.65 0.28
N GLY A 251 9.01 -11.24 -0.92
CA GLY A 251 8.01 -12.12 -1.49
C GLY A 251 7.78 -13.36 -0.62
N GLN A 252 8.85 -13.93 -0.07
CA GLN A 252 8.77 -15.04 0.89
C GLN A 252 8.14 -14.63 2.22
N ALA A 253 8.47 -13.45 2.75
CA ALA A 253 7.86 -12.92 3.96
C ALA A 253 6.37 -12.61 3.75
N ASN A 254 6.00 -12.05 2.61
CA ASN A 254 4.61 -11.78 2.24
C ASN A 254 3.81 -13.05 2.00
N ALA A 255 4.39 -14.06 1.39
CA ALA A 255 3.79 -15.38 1.24
C ALA A 255 3.53 -16.05 2.59
N ARG A 256 4.42 -15.85 3.58
CA ARG A 256 4.25 -16.33 4.96
C ARG A 256 3.21 -15.55 5.75
N SER A 257 3.11 -14.23 5.54
CA SER A 257 2.22 -13.35 6.29
C SER A 257 0.80 -13.24 5.71
N GLY A 258 0.57 -13.71 4.48
CA GLY A 258 -0.72 -13.57 3.79
C GLY A 258 -1.10 -12.11 3.46
N SER A 259 -0.20 -11.17 3.72
CA SER A 259 -0.41 -9.76 3.44
C SER A 259 0.27 -9.40 2.11
N GLY A 260 -0.49 -9.37 1.03
CA GLY A 260 -0.07 -8.81 -0.25
C GLY A 260 0.11 -7.29 -0.17
N ASN A 261 0.99 -6.81 0.70
CA ASN A 261 1.31 -5.40 0.79
C ASN A 261 2.34 -5.05 -0.26
N PHE A 262 1.91 -4.31 -1.25
CA PHE A 262 2.73 -3.70 -2.29
C PHE A 262 3.56 -2.58 -1.66
N MET A 263 4.75 -2.90 -1.17
CA MET A 263 5.69 -1.88 -0.72
C MET A 263 6.68 -1.59 -1.84
N VAL A 264 6.68 -0.37 -2.35
CA VAL A 264 7.78 0.17 -3.12
C VAL A 264 8.89 0.50 -2.12
N ARG A 265 9.75 -0.45 -1.84
CA ARG A 265 11.02 -0.12 -1.17
C ARG A 265 12.07 0.13 -2.23
N PRO A 266 12.98 1.08 -2.01
CA PRO A 266 14.18 1.15 -2.83
C PRO A 266 14.85 -0.22 -2.85
N LEU A 267 15.23 -0.70 -4.02
CA LEU A 267 16.06 -1.89 -4.12
C LEU A 267 17.40 -1.58 -3.45
N ASP A 268 17.89 -2.49 -2.62
CA ASP A 268 19.27 -2.42 -2.16
C ASP A 268 20.18 -2.47 -3.40
N GLY A 269 21.30 -1.75 -3.39
CA GLY A 269 22.16 -1.64 -4.56
C GLY A 269 21.86 -0.45 -5.47
N VAL A 270 22.44 -0.46 -6.66
CA VAL A 270 22.25 0.56 -7.71
C VAL A 270 21.42 -0.03 -8.83
N SER A 271 20.30 0.62 -9.13
CA SER A 271 19.34 0.13 -10.13
C SER A 271 19.23 1.09 -11.30
N THR A 272 19.25 0.53 -12.51
CA THR A 272 18.75 1.17 -13.72
C THR A 272 17.29 0.77 -13.91
N VAL A 273 16.39 1.75 -13.93
CA VAL A 273 14.94 1.52 -14.00
C VAL A 273 14.37 2.11 -15.27
N GLN A 274 13.52 1.33 -15.95
CA GLN A 274 12.69 1.76 -17.07
C GLN A 274 11.25 1.38 -16.76
N ALA A 275 10.35 2.35 -16.77
CA ALA A 275 8.97 2.09 -16.38
C ALA A 275 7.99 2.89 -17.25
N VAL A 276 6.89 2.27 -17.62
CA VAL A 276 5.77 2.91 -18.32
C VAL A 276 4.47 2.45 -17.70
N GLY A 277 3.57 3.38 -17.45
CA GLY A 277 2.24 3.09 -16.95
C GLY A 277 1.17 3.87 -17.71
N ALA A 278 0.02 3.26 -17.88
CA ALA A 278 -1.15 3.89 -18.46
C ALA A 278 -2.38 3.55 -17.61
N ASN A 279 -3.24 4.55 -17.40
CA ASN A 279 -4.53 4.36 -16.75
C ASN A 279 -5.61 5.02 -17.60
N TYR A 280 -6.66 4.27 -17.86
CA TYR A 280 -7.83 4.75 -18.59
C TYR A 280 -9.09 4.50 -17.78
N SER A 281 -9.94 5.52 -17.65
CA SER A 281 -11.28 5.35 -17.11
C SER A 281 -12.30 6.14 -17.91
N ASP A 282 -13.48 5.56 -18.14
CA ASP A 282 -14.57 6.21 -18.88
C ASP A 282 -15.93 5.69 -18.43
N GLU A 283 -16.97 6.44 -18.78
CA GLU A 283 -18.37 6.02 -18.68
C GLU A 283 -19.00 6.07 -20.07
N TRP A 284 -19.43 4.91 -20.56
CA TRP A 284 -20.08 4.79 -21.87
C TRP A 284 -21.59 4.86 -21.68
N GLY A 285 -22.14 6.07 -21.80
CA GLY A 285 -23.51 6.37 -21.44
C GLY A 285 -23.75 6.19 -19.94
N GLU A 286 -24.99 5.84 -19.56
CA GLU A 286 -25.39 5.60 -18.16
C GLU A 286 -25.19 4.13 -17.72
N LYS A 287 -24.84 3.25 -18.65
CA LYS A 287 -24.87 1.80 -18.44
C LYS A 287 -23.52 1.19 -18.17
N ALA A 288 -22.46 1.68 -18.77
CA ALA A 288 -21.15 1.05 -18.70
C ALA A 288 -20.10 1.98 -18.08
N LYS A 289 -19.30 1.44 -17.17
CA LYS A 289 -18.12 2.09 -16.60
C LYS A 289 -16.93 1.17 -16.76
N ILE A 290 -15.82 1.71 -17.22
CA ILE A 290 -14.58 0.99 -17.37
C ILE A 290 -13.46 1.74 -16.65
N THR A 291 -12.60 0.99 -15.99
CA THR A 291 -11.29 1.45 -15.53
C THR A 291 -10.29 0.38 -15.88
N ALA A 292 -9.20 0.75 -16.53
CA ALA A 292 -8.11 -0.15 -16.87
C ALA A 292 -6.77 0.51 -16.61
N SER A 293 -5.80 -0.26 -16.12
CA SER A 293 -4.42 0.18 -15.92
C SER A 293 -3.45 -0.87 -16.43
N TYR A 294 -2.38 -0.41 -17.01
CA TYR A 294 -1.26 -1.23 -17.46
C TYR A 294 0.04 -0.64 -16.96
N PHE A 295 0.94 -1.52 -16.53
CA PHE A 295 2.28 -1.17 -16.09
C PHE A 295 3.31 -2.10 -16.71
N PHE A 296 4.38 -1.51 -17.15
CA PHE A 296 5.63 -2.15 -17.52
C PHE A 296 6.72 -1.59 -16.62
N ASN A 297 7.56 -2.46 -16.06
CA ASN A 297 8.74 -2.08 -15.30
C ASN A 297 9.88 -3.06 -15.60
N ARG A 298 11.04 -2.52 -15.94
CA ARG A 298 12.30 -3.24 -16.02
C ARG A 298 13.29 -2.59 -15.08
N ALA A 299 13.88 -3.39 -14.22
CA ALA A 299 14.94 -2.98 -13.31
C ALA A 299 16.15 -3.91 -13.49
N ASP A 300 17.31 -3.34 -13.78
CA ASP A 300 18.63 -3.98 -13.73
C ASP A 300 19.33 -3.43 -12.49
N ASN A 301 19.55 -4.29 -11.50
CA ASN A 301 20.09 -3.95 -10.20
C ASN A 301 21.43 -4.65 -9.98
N ARG A 302 22.42 -3.87 -9.54
CA ARG A 302 23.68 -4.41 -9.03
C ARG A 302 23.78 -4.10 -7.55
N ASN A 303 24.04 -5.12 -6.75
CA ASN A 303 24.18 -5.00 -5.31
C ASN A 303 25.41 -5.74 -4.80
N GLU A 304 26.30 -5.00 -4.20
CA GLU A 304 27.40 -5.54 -3.39
C GLU A 304 26.98 -5.45 -1.93
N SER A 305 26.98 -6.57 -1.23
CA SER A 305 26.53 -6.60 0.15
C SER A 305 27.49 -7.34 1.07
N LEU A 306 27.64 -6.81 2.27
CA LEU A 306 28.34 -7.45 3.38
C LEU A 306 27.31 -7.91 4.41
N THR A 307 27.39 -9.17 4.81
CA THR A 307 26.50 -9.79 5.78
C THR A 307 27.31 -10.25 6.98
N ASP A 308 26.98 -9.76 8.17
CA ASP A 308 27.39 -10.30 9.46
C ASP A 308 26.17 -10.98 10.11
N ARG A 309 26.29 -12.23 10.53
CA ARG A 309 25.23 -12.96 11.22
C ARG A 309 25.79 -13.70 12.42
N GLN A 310 25.16 -13.49 13.56
CA GLN A 310 25.41 -14.19 14.80
C GLN A 310 24.22 -15.11 15.08
N THR A 311 24.45 -16.42 15.04
CA THR A 311 23.40 -17.41 15.34
C THR A 311 23.63 -18.01 16.71
N PHE A 312 22.58 -17.98 17.55
CA PHE A 312 22.63 -18.49 18.92
C PHE A 312 22.27 -19.97 18.90
N THR A 313 23.25 -20.85 19.10
CA THR A 313 23.03 -22.31 19.07
C THR A 313 22.86 -22.87 20.49
N SER A 314 23.61 -22.38 21.46
CA SER A 314 23.48 -22.73 22.86
C SER A 314 23.91 -21.57 23.79
N SER A 315 23.81 -21.73 25.13
CA SER A 315 24.30 -20.75 26.07
C SER A 315 25.83 -20.58 26.02
N GLU A 316 26.53 -21.53 25.45
CA GLU A 316 27.99 -21.62 25.44
C GLU A 316 28.61 -21.44 24.06
N LYS A 317 27.78 -21.35 22.99
CA LYS A 317 28.29 -21.34 21.62
C LYS A 317 27.46 -20.38 20.72
N LEU A 318 28.16 -19.54 19.95
CA LEU A 318 27.66 -18.73 18.88
C LEU A 318 28.27 -19.18 17.56
N VAL A 319 27.48 -19.22 16.49
CA VAL A 319 28.01 -19.35 15.14
C VAL A 319 28.08 -17.95 14.52
N LEU A 320 29.27 -17.53 14.15
CA LEU A 320 29.56 -16.29 13.47
C LEU A 320 29.66 -16.56 11.98
N TYR A 321 28.98 -15.77 11.17
CA TYR A 321 29.01 -15.84 9.72
C TYR A 321 29.26 -14.47 9.14
N ASP A 322 30.34 -14.33 8.37
CA ASP A 322 30.69 -13.16 7.61
C ASP A 322 30.62 -13.49 6.12
N GLY A 323 29.91 -12.70 5.34
CA GLY A 323 29.74 -12.94 3.91
C GLY A 323 29.79 -11.66 3.09
N ALA A 324 30.47 -11.71 1.95
CA ALA A 324 30.46 -10.71 0.92
C ALA A 324 29.75 -11.28 -0.30
N THR A 325 28.76 -10.55 -0.83
CA THR A 325 27.99 -10.98 -2.01
C THR A 325 28.00 -9.89 -3.07
N ASP A 326 28.34 -10.24 -4.30
CA ASP A 326 28.08 -9.43 -5.50
C ASP A 326 26.91 -10.08 -6.24
N ALA A 327 25.86 -9.32 -6.50
CA ALA A 327 24.65 -9.80 -7.12
C ALA A 327 24.19 -8.86 -8.24
N ARG A 328 23.82 -9.44 -9.36
CA ARG A 328 23.10 -8.77 -10.45
C ARG A 328 21.71 -9.35 -10.59
N ILE A 329 20.70 -8.48 -10.59
CA ILE A 329 19.30 -8.85 -10.69
C ILE A 329 18.70 -8.10 -11.88
N GLU A 330 18.18 -8.82 -12.86
CA GLU A 330 17.30 -8.25 -13.88
C GLU A 330 15.86 -8.71 -13.60
N ASN A 331 14.93 -7.74 -13.55
CA ASN A 331 13.53 -8.01 -13.23
C ASN A 331 12.63 -7.24 -14.19
N VAL A 332 11.86 -7.96 -15.00
CA VAL A 332 10.90 -7.42 -15.96
C VAL A 332 9.49 -7.79 -15.53
N ASN A 333 8.63 -6.79 -15.40
CA ASN A 333 7.25 -6.98 -14.97
C ASN A 333 6.27 -6.34 -15.94
N HIS A 334 5.21 -7.09 -16.27
CA HIS A 334 4.02 -6.58 -16.95
C HIS A 334 2.82 -6.81 -16.06
N ARG A 335 2.00 -5.78 -15.86
CA ARG A 335 0.79 -5.87 -15.07
C ARG A 335 -0.36 -5.15 -15.76
N PHE A 336 -1.49 -5.82 -15.86
CA PHE A 336 -2.75 -5.26 -16.34
C PHE A 336 -3.84 -5.50 -15.31
N ASN A 337 -4.64 -4.47 -15.02
CA ASN A 337 -5.82 -4.57 -14.18
C ASN A 337 -6.97 -3.84 -14.86
N SER A 338 -8.16 -4.39 -14.78
CA SER A 338 -9.37 -3.72 -15.26
C SER A 338 -10.56 -4.00 -14.36
N ARG A 339 -11.44 -3.03 -14.29
CA ARG A 339 -12.78 -3.14 -13.72
C ARG A 339 -13.80 -2.65 -14.75
N PHE A 340 -14.78 -3.47 -15.02
CA PHE A 340 -15.90 -3.18 -15.90
C PHE A 340 -17.21 -3.37 -15.15
N ASP A 341 -17.98 -2.29 -14.99
CA ASP A 341 -19.30 -2.31 -14.38
C ASP A 341 -20.34 -2.04 -15.46
N TYR A 342 -21.31 -2.94 -15.60
CA TYR A 342 -22.37 -2.82 -16.60
C TYR A 342 -23.77 -2.94 -15.97
N LYS A 343 -24.63 -1.97 -16.27
CA LYS A 343 -26.03 -1.96 -15.85
C LYS A 343 -26.90 -2.27 -17.07
N PHE A 344 -27.42 -3.50 -17.19
CA PHE A 344 -28.36 -3.87 -18.23
C PHE A 344 -29.62 -3.01 -18.09
N ASN A 345 -30.10 -2.87 -16.87
CA ASN A 345 -31.23 -2.04 -16.47
C ASN A 345 -31.20 -1.80 -14.95
N ASN A 346 -32.24 -1.22 -14.38
CA ASN A 346 -32.33 -0.92 -12.95
C ASN A 346 -32.34 -2.16 -12.04
N ARG A 347 -32.54 -3.36 -12.58
CA ARG A 347 -32.61 -4.62 -11.83
C ARG A 347 -31.38 -5.48 -12.03
N HIS A 348 -30.77 -5.43 -13.19
CA HIS A 348 -29.66 -6.30 -13.58
C HIS A 348 -28.35 -5.52 -13.69
N SER A 349 -27.35 -5.93 -12.99
CA SER A 349 -26.00 -5.34 -13.06
C SER A 349 -24.93 -6.41 -12.99
N LEU A 350 -23.84 -6.16 -13.70
CA LEU A 350 -22.66 -7.02 -13.79
C LEU A 350 -21.43 -6.20 -13.44
N MET A 351 -20.52 -6.80 -12.71
CA MET A 351 -19.17 -6.28 -12.48
C MET A 351 -18.18 -7.38 -12.85
N MET A 352 -17.15 -6.99 -13.57
CA MET A 352 -16.03 -7.86 -13.92
C MET A 352 -14.71 -7.18 -13.52
N ARG A 353 -13.87 -7.91 -12.82
CA ARG A 353 -12.47 -7.52 -12.55
C ARG A 353 -11.54 -8.54 -13.20
N THR A 354 -10.63 -8.06 -14.01
CA THR A 354 -9.59 -8.89 -14.63
C THR A 354 -8.24 -8.35 -14.23
N ALA A 355 -7.35 -9.24 -13.81
CA ALA A 355 -5.96 -8.91 -13.57
C ALA A 355 -5.08 -9.93 -14.28
N PHE A 356 -4.01 -9.43 -14.87
CA PHE A 356 -2.98 -10.22 -15.52
C PHE A 356 -1.61 -9.67 -15.12
N SER A 357 -0.68 -10.55 -14.76
CA SER A 357 0.70 -10.18 -14.47
C SER A 357 1.67 -11.25 -14.99
N VAL A 358 2.81 -10.78 -15.48
CA VAL A 358 3.94 -11.62 -15.92
C VAL A 358 5.20 -11.03 -15.33
N GLN A 359 6.08 -11.89 -14.86
CA GLN A 359 7.39 -11.53 -14.34
C GLN A 359 8.45 -12.43 -14.95
N ASP A 360 9.55 -11.81 -15.36
CA ASP A 360 10.79 -12.44 -15.77
C ASP A 360 11.89 -11.94 -14.83
N TYR A 361 12.61 -12.85 -14.20
CA TYR A 361 13.57 -12.56 -13.14
C TYR A 361 14.83 -13.39 -13.29
N LEU A 362 15.94 -12.69 -13.53
CA LEU A 362 17.28 -13.25 -13.62
C LEU A 362 18.10 -12.79 -12.40
N LEU A 363 18.74 -13.71 -11.73
CA LEU A 363 19.69 -13.44 -10.65
C LEU A 363 20.99 -14.19 -10.92
N ASP A 364 22.06 -13.42 -11.01
CA ASP A 364 23.43 -13.91 -10.93
C ASP A 364 24.06 -13.41 -9.65
N ASN A 365 24.58 -14.28 -8.81
CA ASN A 365 25.28 -13.87 -7.62
C ASN A 365 26.50 -14.72 -7.31
N GLU A 366 27.49 -14.07 -6.75
CA GLU A 366 28.66 -14.68 -6.14
C GLU A 366 28.71 -14.29 -4.66
N THR A 367 28.88 -15.28 -3.78
CA THR A 367 29.02 -15.05 -2.34
C THR A 367 30.26 -15.74 -1.82
N PHE A 368 31.13 -14.94 -1.22
CA PHE A 368 32.25 -15.42 -0.43
C PHE A 368 31.91 -15.32 1.04
N SER A 369 32.11 -16.38 1.84
CA SER A 369 31.71 -16.39 3.24
C SER A 369 32.68 -17.16 4.13
N ARG A 370 32.77 -16.73 5.39
CA ARG A 370 33.51 -17.36 6.47
C ARG A 370 32.57 -17.71 7.61
N THR A 371 32.76 -18.85 8.20
CA THR A 371 32.00 -19.31 9.38
C THR A 371 32.97 -19.69 10.48
N ASP A 372 32.73 -19.18 11.68
CA ASP A 372 33.49 -19.48 12.89
C ASP A 372 32.53 -19.84 14.02
N ASN A 373 32.98 -20.67 14.97
CA ASN A 373 32.30 -20.92 16.24
C ASN A 373 32.96 -20.08 17.33
N LYS A 374 32.18 -19.27 18.05
CA LYS A 374 32.62 -18.54 19.24
C LYS A 374 32.04 -19.20 20.48
N PHE A 375 32.91 -19.56 21.42
CA PHE A 375 32.57 -20.20 22.69
C PHE A 375 32.44 -19.19 23.84
N ALA A 376 31.93 -19.63 24.99
CA ALA A 376 31.68 -18.78 26.15
C ALA A 376 32.96 -18.19 26.78
N ASP A 377 34.10 -18.84 26.59
CA ASP A 377 35.43 -18.40 26.97
C ASP A 377 36.10 -17.42 26.00
N ASP A 378 35.31 -16.91 25.04
CA ASP A 378 35.72 -16.06 23.92
C ASP A 378 36.65 -16.77 22.90
N ASP A 379 36.92 -18.08 23.03
CA ASP A 379 37.64 -18.84 22.02
C ASP A 379 36.87 -18.87 20.68
N ILE A 380 37.55 -18.56 19.59
CA ILE A 380 36.98 -18.54 18.23
C ILE A 380 37.65 -19.61 17.40
N ARG A 381 36.86 -20.59 16.94
CA ARG A 381 37.34 -21.68 16.11
C ARG A 381 36.79 -21.57 14.72
N PHE A 382 37.68 -21.59 13.74
CA PHE A 382 37.38 -21.64 12.36
C PHE A 382 36.60 -22.91 12.00
N VAL A 383 35.54 -22.76 11.16
CA VAL A 383 34.76 -23.90 10.67
C VAL A 383 34.98 -24.11 9.20
N ASN A 384 34.75 -23.09 8.39
CA ASN A 384 34.96 -23.15 6.94
C ASN A 384 34.91 -21.77 6.27
N ARG A 385 35.44 -21.70 5.04
CA ARG A 385 35.11 -20.71 4.03
C ARG A 385 34.30 -21.33 2.93
N ARG A 386 33.45 -20.51 2.28
CA ARG A 386 32.67 -20.96 1.13
C ARG A 386 32.66 -19.91 0.03
N ARG A 387 32.71 -20.38 -1.19
CA ARG A 387 32.47 -19.58 -2.38
C ARG A 387 31.29 -20.15 -3.12
N ASN A 388 30.21 -19.38 -3.22
CA ASN A 388 28.97 -19.82 -3.83
C ASN A 388 28.67 -18.96 -5.05
N PHE A 389 28.34 -19.61 -6.15
CA PHE A 389 27.79 -18.97 -7.34
C PHE A 389 26.38 -19.48 -7.51
N ALA A 390 25.44 -18.61 -7.83
CA ALA A 390 24.11 -19.04 -8.22
C ALA A 390 23.64 -18.25 -9.44
N HIS A 391 23.15 -18.99 -10.41
CA HIS A 391 22.44 -18.49 -11.56
C HIS A 391 20.99 -18.97 -11.46
N ASN A 392 20.04 -18.01 -11.38
CA ASN A 392 18.62 -18.30 -11.29
C ASN A 392 17.88 -17.55 -12.38
N ASP A 393 17.18 -18.28 -13.22
CA ASP A 393 16.32 -17.77 -14.28
C ASP A 393 14.89 -18.21 -14.00
N ASN A 394 13.99 -17.27 -13.77
CA ASN A 394 12.67 -17.55 -13.26
C ASN A 394 11.63 -16.76 -14.06
N PHE A 395 10.65 -17.45 -14.56
CA PHE A 395 9.49 -16.88 -15.25
C PHE A 395 8.21 -17.19 -14.49
N GLY A 396 7.33 -16.19 -14.34
CA GLY A 396 6.06 -16.38 -13.65
C GLY A 396 4.92 -15.58 -14.24
N TYR A 397 3.72 -16.13 -14.14
CA TYR A 397 2.51 -15.46 -14.60
C TYR A 397 1.32 -15.71 -13.67
N ASN A 398 0.41 -14.76 -13.67
CA ASN A 398 -0.85 -14.85 -12.93
C ASN A 398 -1.96 -14.17 -13.73
N VAL A 399 -3.04 -14.91 -13.95
CA VAL A 399 -4.27 -14.41 -14.59
C VAL A 399 -5.42 -14.62 -13.63
N SER A 400 -6.17 -13.59 -13.33
CA SER A 400 -7.35 -13.71 -12.49
C SER A 400 -8.53 -12.93 -13.05
N ASN A 401 -9.73 -13.50 -12.87
CA ASN A 401 -10.97 -12.87 -13.22
C ASN A 401 -11.97 -13.07 -12.09
N ASN A 402 -12.75 -12.04 -11.78
CA ASN A 402 -13.84 -12.08 -10.83
C ASN A 402 -15.04 -11.40 -11.45
N LEU A 403 -16.13 -12.13 -11.59
CA LEU A 403 -17.38 -11.70 -12.18
C LEU A 403 -18.46 -11.78 -11.13
N ILE A 404 -19.19 -10.68 -10.92
CA ILE A 404 -20.31 -10.60 -9.98
C ILE A 404 -21.53 -10.08 -10.72
N TYR A 405 -22.60 -10.87 -10.71
CA TYR A 405 -23.89 -10.51 -11.26
C TYR A 405 -24.92 -10.32 -10.14
N ARG A 406 -25.68 -9.24 -10.21
CA ARG A 406 -26.75 -8.94 -9.26
C ARG A 406 -28.08 -8.78 -9.97
N TYR A 407 -29.08 -9.47 -9.45
CA TYR A 407 -30.49 -9.32 -9.80
C TYR A 407 -31.29 -8.73 -8.63
N ARG A 408 -31.86 -7.56 -8.82
CA ARG A 408 -32.77 -6.94 -7.85
C ARG A 408 -34.17 -7.43 -8.10
N LEU A 409 -34.77 -8.04 -7.08
CA LEU A 409 -36.10 -8.64 -7.17
C LEU A 409 -37.20 -7.58 -7.33
N PRO A 410 -38.28 -7.89 -8.04
CA PRO A 410 -39.46 -7.02 -8.16
C PRO A 410 -40.04 -6.67 -6.79
N GLY A 411 -40.68 -5.49 -6.69
CA GLY A 411 -41.37 -5.05 -5.49
C GLY A 411 -40.47 -4.47 -4.38
N SER A 412 -39.16 -4.60 -4.47
CA SER A 412 -38.24 -3.97 -3.49
C SER A 412 -36.89 -3.67 -4.11
N LYS A 413 -36.43 -2.42 -4.01
CA LYS A 413 -35.08 -2.02 -4.42
C LYS A 413 -33.97 -2.62 -3.52
N LEU A 414 -34.34 -3.26 -2.41
CA LEU A 414 -33.42 -3.71 -1.36
C LEU A 414 -33.35 -5.25 -1.25
N ARG A 415 -34.08 -6.00 -2.11
CA ARG A 415 -34.00 -7.47 -2.20
C ARG A 415 -33.18 -7.83 -3.42
N SER A 416 -32.18 -8.69 -3.28
CA SER A 416 -31.33 -9.07 -4.41
C SER A 416 -30.81 -10.49 -4.32
N LEU A 417 -30.62 -11.09 -5.49
CA LEU A 417 -29.79 -12.27 -5.69
C LEU A 417 -28.47 -11.81 -6.29
N THR A 418 -27.38 -12.32 -5.76
CA THR A 418 -26.02 -12.02 -6.24
C THR A 418 -25.32 -13.34 -6.52
N PHE A 419 -24.77 -13.47 -7.72
CA PHE A 419 -23.97 -14.62 -8.14
C PHE A 419 -22.57 -14.13 -8.47
N GLY A 420 -21.58 -14.82 -7.98
CA GLY A 420 -20.17 -14.54 -8.26
C GLY A 420 -19.46 -15.77 -8.79
N VAL A 421 -18.61 -15.57 -9.80
CA VAL A 421 -17.69 -16.58 -10.31
C VAL A 421 -16.30 -15.95 -10.33
N GLY A 422 -15.36 -16.58 -9.65
CA GLY A 422 -13.95 -16.16 -9.62
C GLY A 422 -13.06 -17.25 -10.16
N GLY A 423 -12.04 -16.87 -10.91
CA GLY A 423 -11.00 -17.78 -11.37
C GLY A 423 -9.62 -17.14 -11.27
N ARG A 424 -8.61 -17.96 -10.96
CA ARG A 424 -7.19 -17.60 -11.04
C ARG A 424 -6.42 -18.76 -11.61
N TYR A 425 -5.54 -18.45 -12.53
CA TYR A 425 -4.52 -19.37 -13.01
C TYR A 425 -3.16 -18.72 -12.83
N SER A 426 -2.26 -19.38 -12.15
CA SER A 426 -0.90 -18.90 -11.93
C SER A 426 0.08 -20.02 -12.17
N GLY A 427 1.27 -19.68 -12.61
CA GLY A 427 2.35 -20.65 -12.80
C GLY A 427 3.68 -19.95 -12.85
N GLY A 428 4.73 -20.77 -12.80
CA GLY A 428 6.08 -20.30 -12.96
C GLY A 428 7.02 -21.45 -13.22
N GLU A 429 8.04 -21.13 -13.98
CA GLU A 429 9.19 -21.98 -14.26
C GLU A 429 10.39 -21.34 -13.58
N GLN A 430 11.18 -22.13 -12.90
CA GLN A 430 12.39 -21.69 -12.24
C GLN A 430 13.54 -22.61 -12.62
N PHE A 431 14.59 -22.02 -13.12
CA PHE A 431 15.86 -22.69 -13.36
C PHE A 431 16.86 -22.17 -12.33
N SER A 432 17.62 -23.08 -11.70
CA SER A 432 18.67 -22.71 -10.74
C SER A 432 19.89 -23.61 -10.92
N LEU A 433 21.05 -22.95 -10.97
CA LEU A 433 22.36 -23.59 -11.10
C LEU A 433 23.30 -23.11 -9.99
N PRO A 434 23.13 -23.57 -8.74
CA PRO A 434 24.07 -23.28 -7.67
C PRO A 434 25.36 -24.07 -7.80
N ARG A 435 26.49 -23.41 -7.55
CA ARG A 435 27.83 -24.01 -7.46
C ARG A 435 28.44 -23.56 -6.13
N GLN A 436 28.74 -24.50 -5.25
CA GLN A 436 29.29 -24.24 -3.94
C GLN A 436 30.64 -24.94 -3.79
N TYR A 437 31.65 -24.20 -3.36
CA TYR A 437 32.97 -24.69 -3.02
C TYR A 437 33.20 -24.43 -1.52
N THR A 438 33.70 -25.41 -0.81
CA THR A 438 33.95 -25.36 0.63
C THR A 438 35.41 -25.62 0.93
N PHE A 439 36.02 -24.79 1.76
CA PHE A 439 37.43 -24.79 2.16
C PHE A 439 37.47 -24.92 3.69
N ARG A 440 38.22 -25.87 4.20
CA ARG A 440 38.32 -26.17 5.63
C ARG A 440 39.66 -25.79 6.21
N ASP A 441 40.67 -25.48 5.39
CA ASP A 441 41.93 -24.95 5.82
C ASP A 441 41.79 -23.45 6.19
N PRO A 442 42.10 -23.05 7.44
CA PRO A 442 42.08 -21.64 7.82
C PRO A 442 43.13 -20.79 7.12
N ASP A 443 44.21 -21.38 6.59
CA ASP A 443 45.28 -20.71 5.87
C ASP A 443 45.01 -20.51 4.39
N ASP A 444 44.00 -21.17 3.85
CA ASP A 444 43.55 -20.96 2.49
C ASP A 444 42.75 -19.66 2.34
N ILE A 445 43.48 -18.55 2.19
CA ILE A 445 42.91 -17.19 2.12
C ILE A 445 42.26 -16.90 0.76
N GLU A 446 42.79 -17.46 -0.31
CA GLU A 446 42.34 -17.15 -1.69
C GLU A 446 41.06 -17.87 -2.07
N ALA A 447 40.74 -19.00 -1.42
CA ALA A 447 39.58 -19.83 -1.69
C ALA A 447 39.38 -20.09 -3.20
N ASP A 448 40.48 -20.50 -3.84
CA ASP A 448 40.49 -20.80 -5.28
C ASP A 448 39.60 -22.00 -5.60
N THR A 449 38.76 -21.87 -6.60
CA THR A 449 37.85 -22.93 -7.03
C THR A 449 38.55 -24.13 -7.70
N THR A 450 39.88 -24.09 -7.86
CA THR A 450 40.70 -25.20 -8.32
C THR A 450 41.19 -26.12 -7.19
N ASP A 451 41.34 -25.58 -5.96
CA ASP A 451 41.75 -26.33 -4.76
C ASP A 451 40.64 -26.15 -3.68
N TYR A 452 39.85 -27.18 -3.44
CA TYR A 452 38.71 -27.16 -2.52
C TYR A 452 38.57 -28.52 -1.82
N ASP A 453 38.08 -28.49 -0.55
CA ASP A 453 37.80 -29.70 0.23
C ASP A 453 36.51 -30.40 -0.23
N ALA A 454 35.50 -29.59 -0.61
CA ALA A 454 34.23 -30.11 -1.08
C ALA A 454 33.59 -29.20 -2.13
N ARG A 455 33.13 -29.79 -3.21
CA ARG A 455 32.37 -29.10 -4.26
C ARG A 455 30.95 -29.67 -4.38
N ASN A 456 29.96 -28.80 -4.36
CA ASN A 456 28.56 -29.16 -4.57
C ASN A 456 27.98 -28.32 -5.70
N ILE A 457 27.65 -28.99 -6.82
CA ILE A 457 27.01 -28.35 -7.98
C ILE A 457 25.71 -29.10 -8.26
N SER A 458 24.64 -28.39 -8.46
CA SER A 458 23.35 -28.95 -8.81
C SER A 458 22.66 -28.12 -9.87
N ARG A 459 21.75 -28.70 -10.60
CA ARG A 459 20.86 -28.06 -11.54
C ARG A 459 19.42 -28.37 -11.13
N THR A 460 18.63 -27.35 -10.88
CA THR A 460 17.24 -27.52 -10.46
C THR A 460 16.31 -26.85 -11.47
N ASN A 461 15.35 -27.61 -11.95
CA ASN A 461 14.20 -27.11 -12.68
C ASN A 461 12.97 -27.25 -11.78
N ARG A 462 12.14 -26.21 -11.71
CA ARG A 462 10.91 -26.23 -10.93
C ARG A 462 9.77 -25.62 -11.75
N GLU A 463 8.66 -26.33 -11.80
CA GLU A 463 7.40 -25.88 -12.36
C GLU A 463 6.34 -25.87 -11.26
N GLN A 464 5.53 -24.84 -11.24
CA GLN A 464 4.50 -24.68 -10.22
C GLN A 464 3.22 -24.08 -10.80
N PRO A 465 2.45 -24.80 -11.62
CA PRO A 465 1.14 -24.36 -12.04
C PRO A 465 0.12 -24.51 -10.91
N GLY A 466 -0.82 -23.57 -10.86
CA GLY A 466 -1.91 -23.61 -9.91
C GLY A 466 -3.16 -22.94 -10.45
N TYR A 467 -4.31 -23.46 -10.12
CA TYR A 467 -5.57 -22.85 -10.45
C TYR A 467 -6.51 -22.79 -9.25
N TYR A 468 -7.31 -21.76 -9.27
CA TYR A 468 -8.31 -21.46 -8.26
C TYR A 468 -9.60 -21.11 -8.95
N VAL A 469 -10.70 -21.76 -8.59
CA VAL A 469 -12.02 -21.46 -9.09
C VAL A 469 -12.98 -21.32 -7.91
N SER A 470 -13.81 -20.30 -7.91
CA SER A 470 -14.81 -20.09 -6.88
C SER A 470 -16.14 -19.73 -7.47
N GLY A 471 -17.20 -20.28 -6.91
CA GLY A 471 -18.59 -19.91 -7.16
C GLY A 471 -19.24 -19.44 -5.88
N ASN A 472 -20.01 -18.37 -5.92
CA ASN A 472 -20.81 -17.94 -4.78
C ASN A 472 -22.19 -17.46 -5.20
N ALA A 473 -23.17 -17.74 -4.33
CA ALA A 473 -24.54 -17.24 -4.45
C ALA A 473 -24.94 -16.60 -3.13
N ALA A 474 -25.59 -15.45 -3.18
CA ALA A 474 -26.10 -14.76 -2.02
C ALA A 474 -27.51 -14.24 -2.25
N TYR A 475 -28.39 -14.43 -1.27
CA TYR A 475 -29.72 -13.83 -1.23
C TYR A 475 -29.78 -12.78 -0.13
N THR A 476 -30.09 -11.55 -0.49
CA THR A 476 -30.27 -10.46 0.47
C THR A 476 -31.75 -10.10 0.59
N HIS A 477 -32.23 -10.06 1.83
CA HIS A 477 -33.57 -9.65 2.19
C HIS A 477 -33.54 -8.40 3.07
N ALA A 478 -34.34 -7.40 2.72
CA ALA A 478 -34.49 -6.21 3.55
C ALA A 478 -35.81 -6.20 4.30
N PHE A 479 -35.72 -6.11 5.62
CA PHE A 479 -36.87 -5.93 6.52
C PHE A 479 -37.08 -4.41 6.74
N GLY A 480 -37.65 -3.74 5.72
CA GLY A 480 -37.78 -2.30 5.72
C GLY A 480 -36.49 -1.56 5.34
N ARG A 481 -36.37 -0.29 5.75
CA ARG A 481 -35.24 0.59 5.38
C ARG A 481 -34.00 0.42 6.26
N ARG A 482 -34.15 -0.18 7.44
CA ARG A 482 -33.09 -0.21 8.48
C ARG A 482 -32.41 -1.56 8.62
N SER A 483 -33.08 -2.65 8.33
CA SER A 483 -32.59 -4.00 8.59
C SER A 483 -32.42 -4.77 7.29
N ARG A 484 -31.30 -5.45 7.13
CA ARG A 484 -31.00 -6.34 6.00
C ARG A 484 -30.39 -7.63 6.52
N MET A 485 -30.75 -8.72 5.90
CA MET A 485 -30.19 -10.04 6.17
C MET A 485 -29.73 -10.64 4.83
N SER A 486 -28.60 -11.30 4.82
CA SER A 486 -28.06 -12.01 3.67
C SER A 486 -27.70 -13.42 4.07
N ALA A 487 -28.11 -14.39 3.27
CA ALA A 487 -27.61 -15.76 3.32
C ALA A 487 -26.72 -15.97 2.10
N ASP A 488 -25.53 -16.53 2.30
CA ASP A 488 -24.59 -16.80 1.21
C ASP A 488 -24.00 -18.21 1.32
N TYR A 489 -23.71 -18.77 0.14
CA TYR A 489 -22.97 -20.01 0.00
C TYR A 489 -21.86 -19.83 -1.03
N ARG A 490 -20.67 -20.30 -0.67
CA ARG A 490 -19.48 -20.24 -1.53
C ARG A 490 -18.80 -21.59 -1.59
N VAL A 491 -18.47 -21.99 -2.79
CA VAL A 491 -17.59 -23.14 -3.06
C VAL A 491 -16.30 -22.63 -3.70
N THR A 492 -15.18 -23.14 -3.26
CA THR A 492 -13.86 -22.81 -3.80
C THR A 492 -13.07 -24.08 -3.99
N TYR A 493 -12.53 -24.26 -5.17
CA TYR A 493 -11.58 -25.34 -5.48
C TYR A 493 -10.25 -24.71 -5.89
N ALA A 494 -9.19 -25.14 -5.24
CA ALA A 494 -7.83 -24.69 -5.52
C ALA A 494 -6.94 -25.92 -5.69
N ALA A 495 -6.30 -26.07 -6.84
CA ALA A 495 -5.37 -27.16 -7.09
C ALA A 495 -4.03 -26.61 -7.58
N ASN A 496 -2.96 -27.23 -7.15
CA ASN A 496 -1.61 -26.82 -7.46
C ASN A 496 -0.74 -28.06 -7.66
N ARG A 497 0.23 -27.94 -8.55
CA ARG A 497 1.31 -28.91 -8.73
C ARG A 497 2.64 -28.26 -8.39
N VAL A 498 3.53 -28.99 -7.78
CA VAL A 498 4.93 -28.61 -7.59
C VAL A 498 5.80 -29.73 -8.13
N ASN A 499 6.47 -29.46 -9.24
CA ASN A 499 7.46 -30.35 -9.83
C ASN A 499 8.82 -29.66 -9.74
N ARG A 500 9.68 -30.16 -8.84
CA ARG A 500 11.07 -29.72 -8.71
C ARG A 500 11.99 -30.88 -8.93
N ARG A 501 12.80 -30.82 -9.98
CA ARG A 501 13.79 -31.82 -10.33
C ARG A 501 15.19 -31.27 -10.17
N THR A 502 15.96 -31.83 -9.27
CA THR A 502 17.35 -31.46 -9.00
C THR A 502 18.26 -32.61 -9.41
N VAL A 503 19.19 -32.37 -10.29
CA VAL A 503 20.24 -33.30 -10.69
C VAL A 503 21.58 -32.83 -10.13
N LEU A 504 22.36 -33.74 -9.59
CA LEU A 504 23.67 -33.45 -9.02
C LEU A 504 24.76 -33.58 -10.08
N PHE A 505 25.78 -32.77 -9.95
CA PHE A 505 26.98 -32.87 -10.76
C PHE A 505 27.92 -33.93 -10.15
N ASP A 506 28.32 -34.86 -10.95
CA ASP A 506 29.31 -35.85 -10.55
C ASP A 506 30.74 -35.35 -10.82
N ASN A 507 31.47 -35.13 -9.74
CA ASN A 507 32.85 -34.63 -9.81
C ASN A 507 33.83 -35.57 -10.48
N LYS A 508 33.52 -36.92 -10.57
CA LYS A 508 34.38 -37.91 -11.18
C LYS A 508 34.21 -37.94 -12.69
N THR A 509 32.99 -37.85 -13.15
CA THR A 509 32.68 -37.91 -14.59
C THR A 509 32.68 -36.54 -15.24
N GLY A 510 32.61 -35.44 -14.47
CA GLY A 510 32.50 -34.08 -14.97
C GLY A 510 31.16 -33.78 -15.64
N MET A 511 30.10 -34.55 -15.38
CA MET A 511 28.76 -34.41 -15.97
C MET A 511 27.68 -34.38 -14.92
N PHE A 512 26.51 -33.79 -15.26
CA PHE A 512 25.32 -33.95 -14.45
C PHE A 512 24.77 -35.39 -14.56
N GLY A 513 24.33 -35.92 -13.44
CA GLY A 513 23.67 -37.22 -13.42
C GLY A 513 22.44 -37.25 -14.33
N PRO A 514 22.08 -38.40 -14.89
CA PRO A 514 20.92 -38.55 -15.77
C PRO A 514 19.60 -38.51 -15.00
N GLU A 515 19.60 -38.91 -13.74
CA GLU A 515 18.40 -39.02 -12.91
C GLU A 515 18.34 -37.93 -11.85
N PRO A 516 17.14 -37.43 -11.50
CA PRO A 516 16.96 -36.49 -10.38
C PRO A 516 17.36 -37.14 -9.06
N ASP A 517 18.08 -36.38 -8.23
CA ASP A 517 18.36 -36.77 -6.85
C ASP A 517 17.04 -36.80 -6.04
N PRO A 518 16.62 -37.98 -5.53
CA PRO A 518 15.34 -38.10 -4.83
C PRO A 518 15.30 -37.32 -3.52
N ARG A 519 16.44 -36.99 -2.89
CA ARG A 519 16.52 -36.22 -1.66
C ARG A 519 16.35 -34.71 -1.88
N GLN A 520 16.64 -34.23 -3.12
CA GLN A 520 16.56 -32.83 -3.48
C GLN A 520 15.44 -32.54 -4.51
N SER A 521 14.76 -33.57 -4.99
CA SER A 521 13.65 -33.45 -5.93
C SER A 521 12.32 -33.64 -5.22
N THR A 522 11.29 -32.96 -5.73
CA THR A 522 9.94 -33.03 -5.17
C THR A 522 8.93 -32.94 -6.30
N ASP A 523 8.02 -33.91 -6.37
CA ASP A 523 6.89 -33.88 -7.30
C ASP A 523 5.62 -34.25 -6.55
N TYR A 524 4.69 -33.32 -6.45
CA TYR A 524 3.42 -33.53 -5.80
C TYR A 524 2.31 -32.61 -6.32
N ASP A 525 1.11 -33.17 -6.35
CA ASP A 525 -0.12 -32.48 -6.63
C ASP A 525 -0.91 -32.32 -5.32
N TYR A 526 -1.58 -31.18 -5.14
CA TYR A 526 -2.46 -30.99 -4.00
C TYR A 526 -3.64 -30.09 -4.31
N ASP A 527 -4.76 -30.35 -3.66
CA ASP A 527 -5.97 -29.58 -3.81
C ASP A 527 -6.67 -29.27 -2.50
N TYR A 528 -7.45 -28.20 -2.51
CA TYR A 528 -8.35 -27.80 -1.45
C TYR A 528 -9.73 -27.56 -2.02
N LEU A 529 -10.73 -28.28 -1.50
CA LEU A 529 -12.13 -27.97 -1.68
C LEU A 529 -12.65 -27.27 -0.43
N THR A 530 -13.06 -26.02 -0.55
CA THR A 530 -13.61 -25.23 0.57
C THR A 530 -15.06 -24.90 0.30
N GLN A 531 -15.93 -25.26 1.21
CA GLN A 531 -17.36 -24.94 1.19
C GLN A 531 -17.66 -24.03 2.37
N ARG A 532 -18.35 -22.91 2.15
CA ARG A 532 -18.69 -21.95 3.19
C ARG A 532 -20.14 -21.52 3.06
N ALA A 533 -20.92 -21.70 4.13
CA ALA A 533 -22.28 -21.19 4.26
C ALA A 533 -22.30 -20.06 5.30
N GLY A 534 -22.98 -18.99 5.02
CA GLY A 534 -22.96 -17.78 5.84
C GLY A 534 -24.33 -17.13 6.03
N LEU A 535 -24.49 -16.52 7.19
CA LEU A 535 -25.62 -15.69 7.52
C LEU A 535 -25.12 -14.34 8.04
N SER A 536 -25.59 -13.26 7.44
CA SER A 536 -25.20 -11.89 7.77
C SER A 536 -26.42 -11.05 8.08
N TYR A 537 -26.34 -10.23 9.12
CA TYR A 537 -27.39 -9.27 9.47
C TYR A 537 -26.79 -7.87 9.61
N GLN A 538 -27.45 -6.86 9.02
CA GLN A 538 -27.04 -5.47 9.10
C GLN A 538 -28.20 -4.60 9.59
N TYR A 539 -27.89 -3.74 10.55
CA TYR A 539 -28.81 -2.75 11.08
C TYR A 539 -28.28 -1.33 10.87
N LEU A 540 -29.17 -0.46 10.37
CA LEU A 540 -28.89 0.96 10.08
C LEU A 540 -29.77 1.83 10.97
N PHE A 541 -29.14 2.61 11.84
CA PHE A 541 -29.86 3.58 12.69
C PHE A 541 -29.26 4.96 12.53
N LYS A 542 -30.02 5.89 11.95
CA LYS A 542 -29.53 7.22 11.56
C LYS A 542 -28.26 7.10 10.70
N LYS A 543 -27.10 7.50 11.23
CA LYS A 543 -25.78 7.37 10.59
C LYS A 543 -24.97 6.18 11.09
N THR A 544 -25.46 5.47 12.07
CA THR A 544 -24.80 4.29 12.65
C THR A 544 -25.15 3.05 11.85
N LYS A 545 -24.13 2.28 11.48
CA LYS A 545 -24.23 0.99 10.80
C LYS A 545 -23.56 -0.08 11.67
N VAL A 546 -24.27 -1.17 11.91
CA VAL A 546 -23.71 -2.37 12.54
C VAL A 546 -24.08 -3.56 11.67
N ALA A 547 -23.10 -4.41 11.37
CA ALA A 547 -23.29 -5.66 10.64
C ALA A 547 -22.60 -6.80 11.42
N ALA A 548 -23.25 -7.96 11.47
CA ALA A 548 -22.70 -9.17 12.07
C ALA A 548 -22.93 -10.34 11.12
N SER A 549 -21.92 -11.18 10.97
CA SER A 549 -21.94 -12.34 10.08
C SER A 549 -21.37 -13.56 10.80
N VAL A 550 -21.93 -14.73 10.55
CA VAL A 550 -21.43 -16.02 11.00
C VAL A 550 -21.34 -16.95 9.80
N TYR A 551 -20.27 -17.70 9.72
CA TYR A 551 -19.99 -18.62 8.63
C TYR A 551 -19.59 -19.99 9.19
N TYR A 552 -20.15 -21.04 8.64
CA TYR A 552 -19.61 -22.40 8.74
C TYR A 552 -18.76 -22.68 7.51
N GLN A 553 -17.56 -23.19 7.71
CA GLN A 553 -16.61 -23.52 6.66
C GLN A 553 -16.13 -24.95 6.83
N HIS A 554 -16.27 -25.74 5.78
CA HIS A 554 -15.72 -27.07 5.62
C HIS A 554 -14.63 -27.05 4.57
N VAL A 555 -13.50 -27.68 4.85
CA VAL A 555 -12.33 -27.72 3.97
C VAL A 555 -11.84 -29.16 3.87
N ASP A 556 -11.79 -29.68 2.66
CA ASP A 556 -11.14 -30.94 2.33
C ASP A 556 -9.81 -30.64 1.66
N PHE A 557 -8.77 -31.32 2.08
CA PHE A 557 -7.43 -31.31 1.50
C PHE A 557 -7.07 -32.69 1.00
N GLY A 558 -6.53 -32.77 -0.23
CA GLY A 558 -5.90 -33.93 -0.83
C GLY A 558 -4.50 -33.58 -1.29
N GLY A 559 -3.54 -34.52 -1.08
CA GLY A 559 -2.17 -34.37 -1.56
C GLY A 559 -1.62 -35.71 -2.01
N ASP A 560 -1.19 -35.79 -3.26
CA ASP A 560 -0.57 -37.00 -3.85
C ASP A 560 0.89 -36.66 -4.16
N TYR A 561 1.80 -37.38 -3.52
CA TYR A 561 3.26 -37.21 -3.65
C TYR A 561 3.83 -38.36 -4.49
N THR A 562 4.69 -38.00 -5.45
CA THR A 562 5.40 -38.94 -6.29
C THR A 562 6.88 -39.00 -5.94
N LEU A 563 7.47 -37.83 -5.59
CA LEU A 563 8.86 -37.70 -5.17
C LEU A 563 8.97 -36.91 -3.87
N PRO A 564 9.90 -37.26 -2.94
CA PRO A 564 10.94 -38.29 -3.05
C PRO A 564 10.43 -39.73 -2.87
N VAL A 565 9.32 -39.91 -2.19
CA VAL A 565 8.66 -41.17 -1.93
C VAL A 565 7.17 -41.04 -2.21
N PRO A 566 6.54 -41.97 -2.93
CA PRO A 566 5.09 -41.92 -3.11
C PRO A 566 4.36 -41.95 -1.75
N ASP A 567 3.50 -40.94 -1.52
CA ASP A 567 2.70 -40.83 -0.33
C ASP A 567 1.38 -40.13 -0.66
N ARG A 568 0.36 -40.40 0.11
CA ARG A 568 -0.94 -39.74 -0.01
C ARG A 568 -1.41 -39.19 1.33
N THR A 569 -1.64 -37.88 1.36
CA THR A 569 -2.09 -37.21 2.54
C THR A 569 -3.49 -36.62 2.31
N SER A 570 -4.41 -36.81 3.26
CA SER A 570 -5.72 -36.18 3.24
C SER A 570 -6.05 -35.62 4.60
N ALA A 571 -6.77 -34.50 4.62
CA ALA A 571 -7.24 -33.88 5.86
C ALA A 571 -8.57 -33.17 5.62
N SER A 572 -9.43 -33.17 6.63
CA SER A 572 -10.69 -32.43 6.59
C SER A 572 -10.82 -31.55 7.84
N PHE A 573 -11.33 -30.31 7.65
CA PHE A 573 -11.38 -29.31 8.71
C PHE A 573 -12.73 -28.59 8.72
N ASP A 574 -13.34 -28.51 9.92
CA ASP A 574 -14.56 -27.75 10.16
C ASP A 574 -14.27 -26.54 11.02
N ASN A 575 -14.76 -25.38 10.60
CA ASN A 575 -14.55 -24.13 11.31
C ASN A 575 -15.82 -23.26 11.32
N ILE A 576 -16.03 -22.56 12.42
CA ILE A 576 -17.02 -21.49 12.51
C ILE A 576 -16.28 -20.16 12.59
N THR A 577 -16.55 -19.26 11.65
CA THR A 577 -15.95 -17.93 11.66
C THR A 577 -17.04 -16.85 11.79
N TYR A 578 -16.66 -15.71 12.34
CA TYR A 578 -17.55 -14.57 12.51
C TYR A 578 -16.92 -13.27 12.03
N SER A 579 -17.76 -12.28 11.73
CA SER A 579 -17.36 -10.90 11.45
C SER A 579 -18.39 -9.94 12.04
N VAL A 580 -17.93 -8.94 12.77
CA VAL A 580 -18.75 -7.84 13.27
C VAL A 580 -18.13 -6.52 12.85
N VAL A 581 -18.88 -5.68 12.15
CA VAL A 581 -18.45 -4.36 11.68
C VAL A 581 -19.40 -3.32 12.24
N GLY A 582 -18.87 -2.31 12.91
CA GLY A 582 -19.63 -1.22 13.50
C GLY A 582 -19.06 0.15 13.14
N ASN A 583 -19.90 1.03 12.55
CA ASN A 583 -19.59 2.46 12.40
C ASN A 583 -20.61 3.24 13.23
N ILE A 584 -20.21 3.68 14.42
CA ILE A 584 -21.07 4.29 15.42
C ILE A 584 -20.76 5.79 15.48
N HIS A 585 -21.75 6.59 15.09
CA HIS A 585 -21.64 8.05 15.15
C HIS A 585 -22.32 8.55 16.42
N PHE A 586 -21.54 9.07 17.33
CA PHE A 586 -22.08 9.75 18.53
C PHE A 586 -22.67 11.11 18.16
N ASP A 587 -21.94 11.85 17.30
CA ASP A 587 -22.35 13.13 16.75
C ASP A 587 -21.65 13.41 15.38
N ARG A 588 -21.63 14.68 14.92
CA ARG A 588 -20.96 15.08 13.66
C ARG A 588 -19.43 15.11 13.74
N SER A 589 -18.88 15.01 14.93
CA SER A 589 -17.45 15.17 15.23
C SER A 589 -16.81 13.90 15.79
N ASN A 590 -17.62 12.94 16.23
CA ASN A 590 -17.17 11.75 16.93
C ASN A 590 -17.67 10.49 16.24
N LEU A 591 -16.72 9.64 15.84
CA LEU A 591 -16.95 8.35 15.16
C LEU A 591 -16.17 7.26 15.87
N LEU A 592 -16.82 6.15 16.17
CA LEU A 592 -16.19 4.91 16.61
C LEU A 592 -16.40 3.83 15.54
N ARG A 593 -15.31 3.25 15.07
CA ARG A 593 -15.29 2.09 14.19
C ARG A 593 -14.84 0.88 14.96
N ILE A 594 -15.53 -0.22 14.79
CA ILE A 594 -15.21 -1.51 15.40
C ILE A 594 -15.27 -2.56 14.31
N ASP A 595 -14.19 -3.34 14.18
CA ASP A 595 -14.14 -4.50 13.32
C ASP A 595 -13.62 -5.67 14.17
N ALA A 596 -14.43 -6.69 14.35
CA ALA A 596 -14.05 -7.92 15.01
C ALA A 596 -14.31 -9.09 14.08
N ALA A 597 -13.31 -9.92 13.81
CA ALA A 597 -13.45 -11.05 12.91
C ALA A 597 -12.62 -12.24 13.37
N SER A 598 -13.06 -13.43 13.06
CA SER A 598 -12.22 -14.61 13.10
C SER A 598 -11.89 -15.07 11.68
N ARG A 599 -10.69 -15.59 11.51
CA ARG A 599 -10.17 -16.10 10.23
C ARG A 599 -9.47 -17.43 10.44
N THR A 600 -9.61 -18.30 9.45
CA THR A 600 -8.86 -19.54 9.40
C THR A 600 -7.82 -19.48 8.28
N ARG A 601 -6.66 -20.06 8.52
CA ARG A 601 -5.62 -20.28 7.52
C ARG A 601 -5.23 -21.73 7.54
N ASN A 602 -5.46 -22.43 6.43
CA ASN A 602 -5.08 -23.81 6.28
C ASN A 602 -3.54 -23.97 6.34
N PRO A 603 -3.03 -25.11 6.85
CA PRO A 603 -1.62 -25.45 6.71
C PRO A 603 -1.23 -25.46 5.24
N ARG A 604 0.01 -25.17 4.93
CA ARG A 604 0.51 -25.31 3.55
C ARG A 604 0.68 -26.80 3.24
N ALA A 605 0.56 -27.19 1.98
CA ALA A 605 0.79 -28.58 1.58
C ALA A 605 2.17 -29.09 2.04
N ALA A 606 3.21 -28.27 1.90
CA ALA A 606 4.56 -28.62 2.38
C ALA A 606 4.64 -28.81 3.92
N ASP A 607 3.76 -28.15 4.69
CA ASP A 607 3.72 -28.32 6.14
C ASP A 607 3.00 -29.62 6.55
N LEU A 608 2.14 -30.17 5.69
CA LEU A 608 1.36 -31.39 5.94
C LEU A 608 2.07 -32.68 5.50
N GLN A 609 3.11 -32.59 4.67
CA GLN A 609 3.84 -33.76 4.20
C GLN A 609 4.66 -34.41 5.33
N SER A 610 4.78 -35.72 5.34
CA SER A 610 5.62 -36.45 6.29
C SER A 610 7.10 -36.53 5.89
N ILE A 611 7.43 -36.08 4.69
CA ILE A 611 8.71 -36.25 4.03
C ILE A 611 9.78 -35.35 4.61
N VAL A 612 10.97 -35.87 4.88
CA VAL A 612 12.13 -35.12 5.35
C VAL A 612 12.85 -34.46 4.16
N ASN A 613 12.92 -33.15 4.13
CA ASN A 613 13.62 -32.38 3.09
C ASN A 613 15.04 -32.05 3.54
N THR A 614 16.02 -32.69 2.94
CA THR A 614 17.45 -32.53 3.18
C THR A 614 18.15 -31.65 2.13
N THR A 615 17.41 -30.94 1.28
CA THR A 615 17.97 -30.06 0.23
C THR A 615 18.97 -29.05 0.79
N ASN A 616 18.69 -28.53 1.97
CA ASN A 616 19.63 -27.76 2.76
C ASN A 616 20.01 -28.56 4.01
N ARG A 617 21.17 -29.18 4.00
CA ARG A 617 21.64 -30.02 5.11
C ARG A 617 21.83 -29.20 6.42
N GLN A 618 22.00 -27.89 6.32
CA GLN A 618 22.08 -27.03 7.53
C GLN A 618 20.69 -26.75 8.11
N HIS A 619 19.63 -26.82 7.30
CA HIS A 619 18.26 -26.57 7.68
C HIS A 619 17.38 -27.68 7.14
N VAL A 620 17.39 -28.83 7.82
CA VAL A 620 16.53 -29.95 7.46
C VAL A 620 15.10 -29.66 7.89
N PHE A 621 14.14 -29.93 7.04
CA PHE A 621 12.72 -29.67 7.28
C PHE A 621 11.90 -30.92 7.11
N ALA A 622 10.99 -31.20 8.04
CA ALA A 622 9.93 -32.18 7.85
C ALA A 622 8.57 -31.55 8.17
N GLY A 623 7.56 -31.88 7.40
CA GLY A 623 6.19 -31.44 7.69
C GLY A 623 5.56 -32.27 8.80
N ASN A 624 4.29 -31.98 9.08
CA ASN A 624 3.51 -32.60 10.13
C ASN A 624 2.05 -32.78 9.65
N PRO A 625 1.65 -34.00 9.25
CA PRO A 625 0.29 -34.28 8.81
C PRO A 625 -0.80 -34.01 9.86
N GLY A 626 -0.44 -33.98 11.14
CA GLY A 626 -1.34 -33.69 12.25
C GLY A 626 -1.68 -32.21 12.46
N LEU A 627 -1.22 -31.31 11.59
CA LEU A 627 -1.49 -29.88 11.70
C LEU A 627 -2.96 -29.55 11.49
N LYS A 628 -3.44 -28.63 12.31
CA LYS A 628 -4.77 -28.04 12.20
C LYS A 628 -4.70 -26.63 11.61
N PRO A 629 -5.75 -26.14 10.94
CA PRO A 629 -5.80 -24.75 10.47
C PRO A 629 -5.57 -23.75 11.62
N VAL A 630 -4.79 -22.73 11.36
CA VAL A 630 -4.63 -21.61 12.30
C VAL A 630 -5.94 -20.86 12.41
N TYR A 631 -6.43 -20.70 13.61
CA TYR A 631 -7.62 -19.92 13.92
C TYR A 631 -7.20 -18.61 14.60
N THR A 632 -7.53 -17.48 14.00
CA THR A 632 -7.12 -16.17 14.50
C THR A 632 -8.35 -15.31 14.77
N HIS A 633 -8.36 -14.64 15.92
CA HIS A 633 -9.33 -13.63 16.30
C HIS A 633 -8.67 -12.26 16.16
N ASP A 634 -9.25 -11.39 15.34
CA ASP A 634 -8.81 -10.02 15.12
C ASP A 634 -9.87 -9.05 15.66
N LEU A 635 -9.45 -8.09 16.47
CA LEU A 635 -10.26 -6.98 16.94
C LEU A 635 -9.56 -5.67 16.58
N SER A 636 -10.27 -4.77 15.90
CA SER A 636 -9.81 -3.42 15.62
C SER A 636 -10.86 -2.43 16.09
N ALA A 637 -10.48 -1.51 16.96
CA ALA A 637 -11.32 -0.41 17.40
C ALA A 637 -10.62 0.91 17.10
N GLN A 638 -11.34 1.86 16.52
CA GLN A 638 -10.82 3.16 16.16
C GLN A 638 -11.80 4.27 16.54
N TYR A 639 -11.39 5.12 17.47
CA TYR A 639 -12.13 6.31 17.83
C TYR A 639 -11.53 7.55 17.18
N ILE A 640 -12.34 8.31 16.46
CA ILE A 640 -11.96 9.52 15.76
C ILE A 640 -12.79 10.69 16.29
N ARG A 641 -12.12 11.74 16.72
CA ARG A 641 -12.74 13.02 17.06
C ARG A 641 -12.14 14.13 16.20
N SER A 642 -12.96 14.78 15.39
CA SER A 642 -12.54 15.89 14.54
C SER A 642 -13.30 17.16 14.88
N ASN A 643 -12.57 18.18 15.31
CA ASN A 643 -13.12 19.51 15.53
C ASN A 643 -12.72 20.42 14.36
N ALA A 644 -13.61 20.54 13.40
CA ALA A 644 -13.37 21.25 12.15
C ALA A 644 -13.09 22.76 12.38
N ALA A 645 -13.79 23.40 13.32
CA ALA A 645 -13.62 24.83 13.62
C ALA A 645 -12.25 25.14 14.24
N LYS A 646 -11.73 24.25 15.09
CA LYS A 646 -10.41 24.39 15.72
C LYS A 646 -9.29 23.72 14.91
N GLY A 647 -9.61 23.02 13.83
CA GLY A 647 -8.65 22.27 13.00
C GLY A 647 -7.92 21.17 13.77
N ARG A 648 -8.58 20.52 14.74
CA ARG A 648 -7.98 19.48 15.59
C ARG A 648 -8.56 18.12 15.28
N THR A 649 -7.70 17.14 15.15
CA THR A 649 -8.12 15.74 14.94
C THR A 649 -7.39 14.86 15.94
N PHE A 650 -8.17 14.06 16.67
CA PHE A 650 -7.70 13.06 17.61
C PHE A 650 -8.11 11.69 17.08
N THR A 651 -7.19 10.73 17.11
CA THR A 651 -7.46 9.34 16.74
C THR A 651 -6.82 8.41 17.76
N LEU A 652 -7.59 7.48 18.27
CA LEU A 652 -7.12 6.34 19.06
C LEU A 652 -7.47 5.08 18.29
N ALA A 653 -6.46 4.29 17.94
CA ALA A 653 -6.63 3.00 17.26
C ALA A 653 -6.05 1.88 18.13
N VAL A 654 -6.82 0.84 18.34
CA VAL A 654 -6.43 -0.37 19.06
C VAL A 654 -6.64 -1.56 18.13
N ARG A 655 -5.63 -2.40 17.99
CA ARG A 655 -5.69 -3.65 17.23
C ARG A 655 -5.20 -4.78 18.12
N PHE A 656 -5.99 -5.82 18.21
CA PHE A 656 -5.65 -7.02 18.93
C PHE A 656 -5.84 -8.23 18.01
N SER A 657 -4.85 -9.11 17.98
CA SER A 657 -4.90 -10.36 17.24
C SER A 657 -4.44 -11.49 18.16
N ALA A 658 -5.17 -12.59 18.18
CA ALA A 658 -4.82 -13.75 19.00
C ALA A 658 -5.13 -15.04 18.26
N SER A 659 -4.28 -16.05 18.45
CA SER A 659 -4.49 -17.40 17.91
C SER A 659 -4.29 -18.44 19.00
N PRO A 660 -5.31 -19.27 19.26
CA PRO A 660 -5.20 -20.37 20.22
C PRO A 660 -4.38 -21.55 19.68
N ASN A 661 -4.12 -21.61 18.38
CA ASN A 661 -3.47 -22.75 17.72
C ASN A 661 -2.60 -22.32 16.54
N THR A 662 -1.75 -21.31 16.74
CA THR A 662 -0.85 -20.87 15.66
C THR A 662 0.10 -22.00 15.22
N ILE A 663 0.38 -22.08 13.92
CA ILE A 663 1.46 -22.93 13.42
C ILE A 663 2.77 -22.21 13.68
N ALA A 664 3.64 -22.84 14.43
CA ALA A 664 4.97 -22.35 14.81
C ALA A 664 6.00 -23.46 14.59
N ASP A 665 7.27 -23.05 14.49
CA ASP A 665 8.35 -24.01 14.27
C ASP A 665 8.77 -24.67 15.59
N SER A 666 8.89 -26.00 15.55
CA SER A 666 9.65 -26.79 16.52
C SER A 666 11.05 -26.98 15.93
N LEU A 667 12.03 -26.45 16.63
CA LEU A 667 13.41 -26.38 16.20
C LEU A 667 14.26 -27.30 17.08
N VAL A 668 15.06 -28.17 16.45
CA VAL A 668 16.14 -28.92 17.10
C VAL A 668 17.46 -28.36 16.59
N ILE A 669 18.28 -27.89 17.48
CA ILE A 669 19.56 -27.24 17.19
C ILE A 669 20.64 -27.85 18.09
N ASP A 670 21.82 -28.08 17.51
CA ASP A 670 23.03 -28.45 18.24
C ASP A 670 22.81 -29.62 19.21
N THR A 671 22.04 -30.59 18.78
CA THR A 671 21.77 -31.83 19.50
C THR A 671 22.57 -32.94 18.82
N PRO A 672 23.72 -33.34 19.35
CA PRO A 672 24.52 -34.39 18.76
C PRO A 672 23.72 -35.70 18.67
N HIS A 673 23.91 -36.43 17.55
CA HIS A 673 23.25 -37.73 17.32
C HIS A 673 21.71 -37.71 17.31
N PHE A 674 21.09 -36.51 17.03
CA PHE A 674 19.64 -36.46 16.85
C PHE A 674 19.26 -37.16 15.56
N VAL A 675 18.53 -38.27 15.67
CA VAL A 675 17.98 -39.00 14.52
C VAL A 675 16.59 -38.48 14.22
N ILE A 676 16.36 -38.05 13.00
CA ILE A 676 15.06 -37.57 12.54
C ILE A 676 14.10 -38.76 12.38
N ASP A 677 12.98 -38.71 13.10
CA ASP A 677 11.94 -39.74 12.99
C ASP A 677 11.43 -39.84 11.56
N GLY A 678 11.40 -41.06 11.01
CA GLY A 678 10.79 -41.40 9.72
C GLY A 678 11.75 -41.70 8.58
N ASP A 679 13.00 -41.19 8.60
CA ASP A 679 13.97 -41.56 7.55
C ASP A 679 15.35 -41.97 8.08
N GLY A 680 15.54 -41.94 9.40
CA GLY A 680 16.81 -42.28 10.05
C GLY A 680 17.97 -41.31 9.77
N THR A 681 17.71 -40.16 9.18
CA THR A 681 18.74 -39.13 8.94
C THR A 681 19.27 -38.60 10.28
N GLU A 682 20.56 -38.72 10.53
CA GLU A 682 21.24 -38.13 11.67
C GLU A 682 21.56 -36.65 11.40
N LEU A 683 21.22 -35.81 12.36
CA LEU A 683 21.50 -34.39 12.27
C LEU A 683 22.97 -34.12 12.61
N GLY A 684 23.75 -33.66 11.66
CA GLY A 684 25.14 -33.30 11.86
C GLY A 684 25.31 -32.09 12.81
N GLU A 685 26.49 -31.96 13.39
CA GLU A 685 26.85 -30.84 14.27
C GLU A 685 26.64 -29.47 13.60
N GLY A 686 26.02 -28.53 14.29
CA GLY A 686 25.70 -27.20 13.77
C GLY A 686 24.53 -27.15 12.79
N ASN A 687 23.89 -28.28 12.49
CA ASN A 687 22.71 -28.34 11.64
C ASN A 687 21.43 -28.15 12.47
N GLN A 688 20.35 -27.77 11.79
CA GLN A 688 19.06 -27.50 12.39
C GLN A 688 18.00 -28.39 11.76
N PHE A 689 17.10 -28.91 12.61
CA PHE A 689 15.89 -29.59 12.14
C PHE A 689 14.66 -28.79 12.52
N VAL A 690 13.78 -28.56 11.56
CA VAL A 690 12.57 -27.74 11.73
C VAL A 690 11.35 -28.56 11.39
N ARG A 691 10.36 -28.56 12.29
CA ARG A 691 9.06 -29.21 12.09
C ARG A 691 7.93 -28.26 12.54
N PRO A 692 6.91 -27.99 11.70
CA PRO A 692 5.79 -27.15 12.10
C PRO A 692 4.88 -27.88 13.10
N VAL A 693 4.43 -27.15 14.13
CA VAL A 693 3.52 -27.64 15.16
C VAL A 693 2.46 -26.60 15.51
N ASN A 694 1.27 -27.04 15.91
CA ASN A 694 0.27 -26.11 16.45
C ASN A 694 0.57 -25.79 17.92
N LEU A 695 0.73 -24.52 18.25
CA LEU A 695 0.99 -24.02 19.61
C LEU A 695 -0.04 -22.98 20.02
N PRO A 696 -0.48 -22.99 21.28
CA PRO A 696 -1.29 -21.93 21.85
C PRO A 696 -0.43 -20.74 22.29
N GLY A 697 -1.08 -19.58 22.43
CA GLY A 697 -0.52 -18.43 23.12
C GLY A 697 0.08 -17.36 22.24
N TYR A 698 -0.17 -17.41 20.93
CA TYR A 698 0.11 -16.25 20.06
C TYR A 698 -0.90 -15.13 20.33
N TRP A 699 -0.40 -13.92 20.58
CA TRP A 699 -1.20 -12.70 20.57
C TRP A 699 -0.34 -11.49 20.27
N ASN A 700 -0.97 -10.45 19.71
CA ASN A 700 -0.36 -9.16 19.44
C ASN A 700 -1.38 -8.04 19.71
N LEU A 701 -0.97 -7.02 20.43
CA LEU A 701 -1.75 -5.82 20.70
C LEU A 701 -0.97 -4.61 20.22
N ARG A 702 -1.57 -3.82 19.34
CA ARG A 702 -1.05 -2.52 18.90
C ARG A 702 -2.03 -1.42 19.25
N THR A 703 -1.57 -0.44 20.01
CA THR A 703 -2.32 0.77 20.35
C THR A 703 -1.58 1.96 19.78
N THR A 704 -2.29 2.80 19.02
CA THR A 704 -1.73 4.03 18.44
C THR A 704 -2.64 5.20 18.77
N LEU A 705 -2.05 6.26 19.29
CA LEU A 705 -2.69 7.53 19.56
C LEU A 705 -2.10 8.58 18.63
N SER A 706 -2.93 9.36 17.94
CA SER A 706 -2.47 10.50 17.17
C SER A 706 -3.31 11.74 17.44
N TYR A 707 -2.66 12.89 17.53
CA TYR A 707 -3.29 14.17 17.74
C TYR A 707 -2.67 15.24 16.86
N GLY A 708 -3.47 15.77 15.93
CA GLY A 708 -3.07 16.83 15.03
C GLY A 708 -3.75 18.14 15.37
N PHE A 709 -2.98 19.23 15.44
CA PHE A 709 -3.50 20.56 15.75
C PHE A 709 -2.66 21.67 15.12
N PRO A 710 -3.26 22.85 14.85
CA PRO A 710 -2.51 24.01 14.35
C PRO A 710 -1.75 24.71 15.47
N VAL A 711 -0.49 25.02 15.22
CA VAL A 711 0.37 25.88 16.04
C VAL A 711 0.34 27.28 15.43
N ARG A 712 -0.53 28.17 15.96
CA ARG A 712 -0.87 29.44 15.31
C ARG A 712 0.33 30.38 15.18
N TRP A 713 1.17 30.49 16.20
CA TRP A 713 2.34 31.38 16.21
C TRP A 713 3.41 30.95 15.20
N LEU A 714 3.54 29.63 14.92
CA LEU A 714 4.41 29.08 13.86
C LEU A 714 3.72 29.03 12.49
N ARG A 715 2.43 29.35 12.41
CA ARG A 715 1.62 29.12 11.20
C ARG A 715 1.85 27.74 10.61
N SER A 716 1.87 26.72 11.45
CA SER A 716 2.21 25.35 11.11
C SER A 716 1.22 24.36 11.73
N ASN A 717 1.23 23.13 11.25
CA ASN A 717 0.45 22.04 11.82
C ASN A 717 1.40 21.08 12.53
N LEU A 718 1.08 20.72 13.77
CA LEU A 718 1.82 19.72 14.54
C LEU A 718 0.96 18.46 14.65
N ASN A 719 1.54 17.34 14.28
CA ASN A 719 0.99 16.01 14.50
C ASN A 719 1.88 15.28 15.51
N VAL A 720 1.27 14.79 16.58
CA VAL A 720 1.91 14.01 17.63
C VAL A 720 1.36 12.60 17.53
N ARG A 721 2.24 11.61 17.54
CA ARG A 721 1.89 10.19 17.56
C ARG A 721 2.58 9.50 18.72
N ALA A 722 1.91 8.56 19.35
CA ALA A 722 2.49 7.62 20.29
C ALA A 722 1.90 6.23 20.02
N GLY A 723 2.74 5.22 20.06
CA GLY A 723 2.35 3.84 19.81
C GLY A 723 2.96 2.87 20.82
N VAL A 724 2.22 1.82 21.09
CA VAL A 724 2.69 0.66 21.87
C VAL A 724 2.25 -0.58 21.11
N THR A 725 3.22 -1.43 20.82
CA THR A 725 2.98 -2.78 20.28
C THR A 725 3.55 -3.77 21.26
N THR A 726 2.75 -4.70 21.75
CA THR A 726 3.19 -5.79 22.63
C THR A 726 2.60 -7.10 22.15
N GLY A 727 3.35 -8.19 22.29
CA GLY A 727 2.90 -9.47 21.78
C GLY A 727 3.74 -10.64 22.22
N ARG A 728 3.22 -11.82 21.91
CA ARG A 728 3.85 -13.10 22.22
C ARG A 728 3.82 -14.02 21.02
N ILE A 729 4.96 -14.62 20.70
CA ILE A 729 5.12 -15.64 19.68
C ILE A 729 5.60 -16.92 20.36
N PRO A 730 4.82 -18.01 20.33
CA PRO A 730 5.28 -19.30 20.85
C PRO A 730 6.18 -20.02 19.86
N SER A 731 7.12 -20.81 20.36
CA SER A 731 7.95 -21.76 19.59
C SER A 731 8.34 -22.96 20.47
N VAL A 732 8.98 -23.95 19.87
CA VAL A 732 9.60 -25.07 20.60
C VAL A 732 11.08 -25.12 20.20
N ILE A 733 11.99 -25.21 21.15
CA ILE A 733 13.43 -25.36 20.91
C ILE A 733 13.93 -26.52 21.74
N ASN A 734 14.54 -27.50 21.08
CA ASN A 734 15.04 -28.74 21.68
C ASN A 734 13.99 -29.39 22.61
N GLY A 735 12.76 -29.51 22.14
CA GLY A 735 11.63 -30.10 22.89
C GLY A 735 11.02 -29.20 23.97
N THR A 736 11.66 -28.07 24.30
CA THR A 736 11.18 -27.15 25.35
C THR A 736 10.33 -26.03 24.75
N ARG A 737 9.16 -25.76 25.35
CA ARG A 737 8.31 -24.64 24.93
C ARG A 737 8.98 -23.32 25.23
N ASN A 738 9.09 -22.52 24.21
CA ASN A 738 9.65 -21.17 24.25
C ASN A 738 8.58 -20.11 23.94
N ARG A 739 8.76 -18.91 24.48
CA ARG A 739 7.90 -17.75 24.27
C ARG A 739 8.78 -16.52 24.01
N LEU A 740 8.64 -15.95 22.83
CA LEU A 740 9.22 -14.67 22.50
C LEU A 740 8.21 -13.58 22.83
N ASN A 741 8.47 -12.75 23.84
CA ASN A 741 7.69 -11.57 24.14
C ASN A 741 8.40 -10.36 23.52
N GLY A 742 7.66 -9.59 22.72
CA GLY A 742 8.17 -8.40 22.07
C GLY A 742 7.36 -7.17 22.45
N ASP A 743 8.05 -6.14 22.94
CA ASP A 743 7.47 -4.84 23.27
C ASP A 743 8.15 -3.77 22.43
N SER A 744 7.34 -2.94 21.74
CA SER A 744 7.82 -1.81 20.95
C SER A 744 7.06 -0.55 21.35
N TYR A 745 7.77 0.48 21.71
CA TYR A 745 7.23 1.79 22.02
C TYR A 745 7.67 2.76 20.94
N ASP A 746 6.73 3.45 20.32
CA ASP A 746 7.02 4.45 19.31
C ASP A 746 6.44 5.83 19.66
N ALA A 747 7.23 6.85 19.37
CA ALA A 747 6.81 8.24 19.50
C ALA A 747 7.20 9.00 18.23
N GLY A 748 6.28 9.80 17.70
CA GLY A 748 6.49 10.57 16.49
C GLY A 748 5.97 11.99 16.60
N LEU A 749 6.69 12.93 16.00
CA LEU A 749 6.33 14.33 15.87
C LEU A 749 6.49 14.74 14.40
N THR A 750 5.49 15.37 13.82
CA THR A 750 5.59 15.94 12.47
C THR A 750 5.09 17.36 12.47
N LEU A 751 5.99 18.30 12.16
CA LEU A 751 5.71 19.71 12.01
C LEU A 751 5.67 20.05 10.51
N GLY A 752 4.51 20.39 9.99
CA GLY A 752 4.34 20.81 8.59
C GLY A 752 3.98 22.29 8.51
N SER A 753 4.69 23.04 7.66
CA SER A 753 4.41 24.46 7.44
C SER A 753 3.02 24.68 6.84
N ASN A 754 2.41 25.79 7.21
CA ASN A 754 1.18 26.31 6.59
C ASN A 754 1.26 27.84 6.44
N ILE A 755 2.47 28.33 6.13
CA ILE A 755 2.80 29.76 6.06
C ILE A 755 2.35 30.33 4.73
N SER A 756 2.91 29.83 3.62
CA SER A 756 2.60 30.30 2.28
C SER A 756 3.00 29.21 1.25
N GLU A 757 2.67 29.45 -0.01
CA GLU A 757 3.13 28.62 -1.13
C GLU A 757 4.63 28.82 -1.45
N SER A 758 5.24 29.87 -0.87
CA SER A 758 6.67 30.17 -1.06
C SER A 758 7.57 29.62 0.04
N VAL A 759 6.99 29.24 1.18
CA VAL A 759 7.69 28.70 2.34
C VAL A 759 7.03 27.40 2.72
N ASP A 760 7.66 26.31 2.38
CA ASP A 760 7.19 24.97 2.64
C ASP A 760 8.27 24.16 3.36
N PHE A 761 7.96 23.64 4.54
CA PHE A 761 8.81 22.71 5.24
C PHE A 761 7.99 21.62 5.94
N LYS A 762 8.61 20.48 6.09
CA LYS A 762 8.13 19.36 6.90
C LYS A 762 9.31 18.85 7.72
N ILE A 763 9.16 18.80 9.02
CA ILE A 763 10.14 18.24 9.95
C ILE A 763 9.46 17.10 10.67
N GLY A 764 10.03 15.90 10.57
CA GLY A 764 9.51 14.70 11.18
C GLY A 764 10.55 14.07 12.12
N TYR A 765 10.13 13.65 13.29
CA TYR A 765 10.92 12.81 14.19
C TYR A 765 10.10 11.58 14.54
N THR A 766 10.73 10.40 14.48
CA THR A 766 10.14 9.15 14.97
C THR A 766 11.21 8.35 15.71
N GLY A 767 10.91 7.99 16.95
CA GLY A 767 11.75 7.15 17.77
C GLY A 767 11.07 5.84 18.12
N TYR A 768 11.81 4.75 18.11
CA TYR A 768 11.38 3.41 18.51
C TYR A 768 12.30 2.90 19.62
N TYR A 769 11.68 2.36 20.65
CA TYR A 769 12.34 1.61 21.70
C TYR A 769 11.76 0.21 21.72
N ASN A 770 12.60 -0.80 21.44
CA ASN A 770 12.16 -2.17 21.28
C ASN A 770 12.85 -3.06 22.31
N VAL A 771 12.07 -3.94 22.94
CA VAL A 771 12.52 -4.93 23.89
C VAL A 771 12.01 -6.30 23.46
N SER A 772 12.90 -7.26 23.34
CA SER A 772 12.57 -8.64 23.00
C SER A 772 13.12 -9.57 24.08
N ARG A 773 12.22 -10.35 24.71
CA ARG A 773 12.51 -11.28 25.80
C ARG A 773 12.17 -12.69 25.39
N ASN A 774 13.16 -13.56 25.47
CA ASN A 774 13.02 -14.98 25.17
C ASN A 774 12.95 -15.78 26.49
N SER A 775 11.96 -16.66 26.63
CA SER A 775 11.79 -17.48 27.82
C SER A 775 12.70 -18.72 27.86
N SER A 776 13.39 -19.04 26.76
CA SER A 776 14.36 -20.14 26.69
C SER A 776 15.63 -19.76 27.44
N GLN A 777 16.19 -20.68 28.19
CA GLN A 777 17.48 -20.51 28.91
C GLN A 777 18.70 -20.33 27.99
N ILE A 778 18.51 -20.47 26.67
CA ILE A 778 19.56 -20.28 25.66
C ILE A 778 20.12 -18.84 25.68
N ARG A 779 19.34 -17.87 26.18
CA ARG A 779 19.80 -16.50 26.38
C ARG A 779 18.96 -15.77 27.43
N THR A 780 19.61 -15.33 28.50
CA THR A 780 18.99 -14.61 29.63
C THR A 780 18.98 -13.07 29.43
N VAL A 781 19.62 -12.56 28.39
CA VAL A 781 19.76 -11.11 28.18
C VAL A 781 18.59 -10.59 27.33
N ASP A 782 17.90 -9.56 27.83
CA ASP A 782 16.90 -8.83 27.08
C ASP A 782 17.54 -8.15 25.86
N ASN A 783 16.95 -8.37 24.69
CA ASN A 783 17.41 -7.72 23.48
C ASN A 783 16.75 -6.33 23.38
N VAL A 784 17.50 -5.29 23.74
CA VAL A 784 17.04 -3.90 23.65
C VAL A 784 17.70 -3.22 22.46
N TYR A 785 16.89 -2.58 21.61
CA TYR A 785 17.41 -1.74 20.53
C TYR A 785 16.58 -0.47 20.36
N VAL A 786 17.30 0.60 19.99
CA VAL A 786 16.72 1.92 19.79
C VAL A 786 16.95 2.34 18.35
N SER A 787 15.93 2.84 17.69
CA SER A 787 16.08 3.50 16.40
C SER A 787 15.39 4.86 16.40
N GLN A 788 16.05 5.85 15.78
CA GLN A 788 15.54 7.21 15.68
C GLN A 788 15.69 7.69 14.23
N TYR A 789 14.66 8.33 13.75
CA TYR A 789 14.60 8.90 12.41
C TYR A 789 14.22 10.37 12.52
N LEU A 790 15.06 11.26 12.03
CA LEU A 790 14.77 12.67 11.89
C LEU A 790 14.78 13.01 10.40
N THR A 791 13.69 13.53 9.89
CA THR A 791 13.56 13.94 8.50
C THR A 791 13.24 15.44 8.44
N ALA A 792 13.87 16.15 7.52
CA ALA A 792 13.58 17.56 7.26
C ALA A 792 13.51 17.79 5.76
N ASP A 793 12.38 18.22 5.28
CA ASP A 793 12.16 18.65 3.90
C ASP A 793 11.93 20.17 3.90
N LEU A 794 12.74 20.90 3.15
CA LEU A 794 12.69 22.36 3.05
C LEU A 794 12.52 22.77 1.58
N ASN A 795 11.57 23.64 1.31
CA ASN A 795 11.34 24.16 -0.03
C ASN A 795 10.96 25.63 0.06
N PHE A 796 11.86 26.48 -0.41
CA PHE A 796 11.71 27.94 -0.40
C PHE A 796 11.68 28.47 -1.83
N VAL A 797 10.73 29.36 -2.12
CA VAL A 797 10.62 30.04 -3.40
C VAL A 797 10.80 31.55 -3.20
N VAL A 798 12.03 32.03 -3.45
CA VAL A 798 12.39 33.45 -3.28
C VAL A 798 11.99 34.24 -4.52
N ARG A 799 11.32 35.41 -4.29
CA ARG A 799 10.82 36.29 -5.37
C ARG A 799 10.04 35.53 -6.44
N GLN A 800 9.39 34.41 -6.07
CA GLN A 800 8.58 33.55 -6.93
C GLN A 800 9.34 32.91 -8.12
N ARG A 801 10.68 32.97 -8.14
CA ARG A 801 11.53 32.46 -9.22
C ARG A 801 12.65 31.56 -8.76
N ILE A 802 13.39 31.93 -7.74
CA ILE A 802 14.50 31.13 -7.22
C ILE A 802 13.93 30.07 -6.28
N VAL A 803 14.26 28.83 -6.52
CA VAL A 803 13.81 27.68 -5.71
C VAL A 803 15.02 27.16 -4.96
N LEU A 804 14.90 27.02 -3.66
CA LEU A 804 15.88 26.40 -2.79
C LEU A 804 15.21 25.17 -2.18
N ARG A 805 15.74 24.00 -2.43
CA ARG A 805 15.27 22.74 -1.83
C ARG A 805 16.39 22.11 -1.03
N GLY A 806 16.03 21.62 0.13
CA GLY A 806 16.91 20.82 0.97
C GLY A 806 16.14 19.68 1.59
N SER A 807 16.76 18.52 1.67
CA SER A 807 16.27 17.45 2.52
C SER A 807 17.43 16.93 3.39
N ALA A 808 17.09 16.51 4.59
CA ALA A 808 18.02 15.89 5.52
C ALA A 808 17.31 14.71 6.20
N ASP A 809 17.91 13.54 6.09
CA ASP A 809 17.45 12.30 6.68
C ASP A 809 18.54 11.79 7.63
N TYR A 810 18.29 11.92 8.94
CA TYR A 810 19.17 11.40 9.98
C TYR A 810 18.59 10.11 10.54
N ASN A 811 19.38 9.06 10.48
CA ASN A 811 19.05 7.75 10.99
C ASN A 811 20.07 7.38 12.07
N TYR A 812 19.56 7.08 13.26
CA TYR A 812 20.33 6.57 14.38
C TYR A 812 19.81 5.21 14.78
N TYR A 813 20.71 4.26 14.91
CA TYR A 813 20.42 2.92 15.39
C TYR A 813 21.44 2.52 16.45
N LYS A 814 20.97 2.07 17.63
CA LYS A 814 21.79 1.42 18.66
C LYS A 814 21.27 0.00 18.84
N GLY A 815 22.17 -0.98 18.63
CA GLY A 815 21.84 -2.40 18.71
C GLY A 815 21.94 -3.00 20.09
N ILE A 816 21.82 -4.32 20.15
CA ILE A 816 21.82 -5.16 21.36
C ILE A 816 23.21 -5.28 21.98
N THR A 817 24.27 -5.15 21.18
CA THR A 817 25.66 -5.11 21.66
C THR A 817 26.12 -3.67 21.74
N ASP A 818 26.83 -3.29 22.81
CA ASP A 818 27.33 -1.92 22.98
C ASP A 818 28.32 -1.50 21.89
N THR A 819 28.85 -2.46 21.16
CA THR A 819 29.78 -2.25 20.03
C THR A 819 29.08 -1.85 18.73
N PHE A 820 27.77 -2.04 18.64
CA PHE A 820 27.04 -1.76 17.40
C PHE A 820 26.21 -0.47 17.51
N ARG A 821 26.73 0.58 16.89
CA ARG A 821 26.07 1.87 16.72
C ARG A 821 26.20 2.29 15.25
N GLU A 822 25.09 2.60 14.62
CA GLU A 822 25.07 3.18 13.28
C GLU A 822 24.44 4.56 13.33
N GLU A 823 25.07 5.50 12.66
CA GLU A 823 24.63 6.88 12.58
C GLU A 823 24.86 7.38 11.15
N ARG A 824 23.81 7.85 10.49
CA ARG A 824 23.87 8.29 9.11
C ARG A 824 23.04 9.54 8.90
N LEU A 825 23.63 10.54 8.23
CA LEU A 825 23.01 11.78 7.86
C LEU A 825 23.09 11.96 6.32
N ILE A 826 22.00 11.77 5.63
CA ILE A 826 21.90 12.01 4.19
C ILE A 826 21.31 13.40 3.97
N CYS A 827 22.07 14.29 3.33
CA CYS A 827 21.64 15.64 3.00
C CYS A 827 21.62 15.84 1.49
N ASN A 828 20.50 16.35 0.98
CA ASN A 828 20.37 16.75 -0.41
C ASN A 828 20.09 18.24 -0.49
N LEU A 829 20.77 18.95 -1.39
CA LEU A 829 20.60 20.38 -1.59
C LEU A 829 20.42 20.66 -3.08
N GLN A 830 19.42 21.47 -3.43
CA GLN A 830 19.12 21.86 -4.80
C GLN A 830 18.81 23.35 -4.88
N VAL A 831 19.35 23.99 -5.90
CA VAL A 831 19.04 25.38 -6.25
C VAL A 831 18.45 25.37 -7.65
N GLY A 832 17.37 26.11 -7.83
CA GLY A 832 16.69 26.15 -9.12
C GLY A 832 16.15 27.51 -9.47
N CYS A 833 15.76 27.66 -10.73
CA CYS A 833 15.12 28.84 -11.25
C CYS A 833 13.88 28.48 -12.05
N LYS A 834 12.74 29.10 -11.73
CA LYS A 834 11.50 28.98 -12.50
C LYS A 834 11.59 29.80 -13.79
N LEU A 835 11.33 29.13 -14.90
CA LEU A 835 11.42 29.65 -16.26
C LEU A 835 10.02 29.93 -16.81
N PHE A 836 9.99 30.72 -17.90
CA PHE A 836 8.82 31.14 -18.65
C PHE A 836 7.87 32.07 -17.88
N ARG A 837 7.04 32.79 -18.63
CA ARG A 837 6.13 33.82 -18.10
C ARG A 837 5.11 33.26 -17.07
N ARG A 838 4.68 31.99 -17.25
CA ARG A 838 3.75 31.28 -16.34
C ARG A 838 4.46 30.41 -15.29
N ARG A 839 5.80 30.45 -15.21
CA ARG A 839 6.62 29.65 -14.26
C ARG A 839 6.40 28.15 -14.38
N LEU A 840 6.04 27.68 -15.57
CA LEU A 840 5.77 26.27 -15.82
C LEU A 840 7.04 25.45 -16.00
N GLY A 841 8.16 26.08 -16.40
CA GLY A 841 9.47 25.46 -16.48
C GLY A 841 10.29 25.70 -15.23
N GLU A 842 11.19 24.80 -14.91
CA GLU A 842 12.16 24.93 -13.82
C GLU A 842 13.45 24.19 -14.20
N VAL A 843 14.59 24.86 -14.02
CA VAL A 843 15.92 24.24 -14.04
C VAL A 843 16.42 24.17 -12.61
N THR A 844 16.91 23.01 -12.20
CA THR A 844 17.53 22.78 -10.90
C THR A 844 18.89 22.17 -11.06
N VAL A 845 19.83 22.57 -10.21
CA VAL A 845 21.14 21.94 -10.03
C VAL A 845 21.26 21.61 -8.56
N GLY A 846 21.76 20.44 -8.25
CA GLY A 846 21.87 20.02 -6.86
C GLY A 846 22.88 18.93 -6.63
N VAL A 847 23.19 18.72 -5.38
CA VAL A 847 23.97 17.62 -4.85
C VAL A 847 23.05 16.69 -4.05
N ASN A 848 23.13 15.42 -4.35
CA ASN A 848 22.50 14.37 -3.56
C ASN A 848 23.59 13.71 -2.71
N ASP A 849 23.26 13.47 -1.44
CA ASP A 849 24.15 12.94 -0.43
C ASP A 849 25.43 13.80 -0.26
N LEU A 850 25.24 15.02 0.23
CA LEU A 850 26.30 16.01 0.41
C LEU A 850 27.51 15.47 1.22
N PHE A 851 27.25 14.61 2.20
CA PHE A 851 28.26 14.06 3.10
C PHE A 851 28.80 12.69 2.67
N ASP A 852 28.35 12.16 1.54
CA ASP A 852 28.72 10.85 0.99
C ASP A 852 28.52 9.67 1.97
N GLN A 853 27.42 9.70 2.66
CA GLN A 853 27.06 8.67 3.65
C GLN A 853 26.05 7.64 3.12
N ASN A 854 25.55 7.80 1.88
CA ASN A 854 24.64 6.86 1.22
C ASN A 854 25.39 5.88 0.28
N GLY A 855 26.69 5.76 0.43
CA GLY A 855 27.49 4.75 -0.31
C GLY A 855 27.14 3.32 0.11
N THR A 856 26.56 3.14 1.30
CA THR A 856 26.03 1.86 1.79
C THR A 856 24.68 2.05 2.45
N THR A 857 23.76 1.08 2.26
CA THR A 857 22.50 1.00 3.01
C THR A 857 22.59 -0.15 4.00
N PHE A 858 22.06 0.02 5.20
CA PHE A 858 22.15 -0.97 6.25
C PHE A 858 20.78 -1.52 6.64
N ARG A 859 20.72 -2.85 6.83
CA ARG A 859 19.53 -3.53 7.34
C ARG A 859 19.91 -4.50 8.45
N ARG A 860 19.16 -4.48 9.53
CA ARG A 860 19.29 -5.44 10.63
C ARG A 860 18.02 -6.29 10.77
N THR A 861 18.22 -7.57 10.98
CA THR A 861 17.16 -8.53 11.31
C THR A 861 17.50 -9.19 12.64
N VAL A 862 16.54 -9.16 13.58
CA VAL A 862 16.65 -9.83 14.87
C VAL A 862 15.54 -10.86 14.98
N THR A 863 15.91 -12.09 15.24
CA THR A 863 14.96 -13.20 15.48
C THR A 863 15.27 -13.84 16.84
N GLY A 864 14.45 -14.81 17.25
CA GLY A 864 14.74 -15.59 18.46
C GLY A 864 16.03 -16.41 18.40
N THR A 865 16.57 -16.63 17.20
CA THR A 865 17.72 -17.53 16.97
C THR A 865 18.95 -16.84 16.39
N TYR A 866 18.84 -15.68 15.75
CA TYR A 866 19.97 -14.99 15.15
C TYR A 866 19.80 -13.47 15.09
N ILE A 867 20.92 -12.79 14.98
CA ILE A 867 21.04 -11.38 14.57
C ILE A 867 21.80 -11.37 13.25
N ARG A 868 21.26 -10.67 12.26
CA ARG A 868 21.86 -10.52 10.93
C ARG A 868 21.93 -9.03 10.58
N ASN A 869 23.12 -8.58 10.25
CA ASN A 869 23.39 -7.25 9.73
C ASN A 869 23.74 -7.37 8.25
N VAL A 870 23.17 -6.54 7.41
CA VAL A 870 23.49 -6.49 5.98
C VAL A 870 23.75 -5.05 5.60
N SER A 871 24.94 -4.78 5.05
CA SER A 871 25.29 -3.53 4.42
C SER A 871 25.27 -3.73 2.92
N ASN A 872 24.49 -2.92 2.20
CA ASN A 872 24.36 -3.03 0.75
C ASN A 872 24.97 -1.81 0.08
N LEU A 873 25.40 -1.95 -1.18
CA LEU A 873 25.85 -0.86 -2.02
C LEU A 873 24.76 0.21 -2.14
N GLY A 874 25.12 1.46 -2.03
CA GLY A 874 24.24 2.63 -2.22
C GLY A 874 24.71 3.48 -3.39
N LEU A 875 23.95 4.54 -3.66
CA LEU A 875 24.24 5.44 -4.80
C LEU A 875 25.46 6.33 -4.58
N GLY A 876 25.83 6.60 -3.31
CA GLY A 876 26.85 7.58 -2.94
C GLY A 876 26.49 9.01 -3.37
N ARG A 877 27.46 9.91 -3.28
CA ARG A 877 27.27 11.31 -3.65
C ARG A 877 27.26 11.50 -5.17
N TYR A 878 26.28 12.27 -5.65
CA TYR A 878 26.25 12.69 -7.06
C TYR A 878 25.64 14.08 -7.21
N PHE A 879 26.02 14.74 -8.32
CA PHE A 879 25.50 16.03 -8.73
C PHE A 879 24.51 15.81 -9.86
N LEU A 880 23.38 16.52 -9.86
CA LEU A 880 22.35 16.39 -10.89
C LEU A 880 21.86 17.76 -11.35
N ALA A 881 21.90 18.01 -12.66
CA ALA A 881 21.19 19.11 -13.30
C ALA A 881 19.92 18.57 -13.95
N GLN A 882 18.78 19.20 -13.66
CA GLN A 882 17.48 18.72 -14.13
C GLN A 882 16.65 19.88 -14.66
N PHE A 883 16.03 19.69 -15.80
CA PHE A 883 14.96 20.52 -16.33
C PHE A 883 13.61 19.84 -16.08
N SER A 884 12.61 20.60 -15.65
CA SER A 884 11.24 20.11 -15.53
C SER A 884 10.24 21.12 -16.11
N TYR A 885 9.14 20.58 -16.67
CA TYR A 885 8.08 21.37 -17.24
C TYR A 885 6.72 20.88 -16.71
N ASN A 886 5.95 21.78 -16.10
CA ASN A 886 4.60 21.51 -15.61
C ASN A 886 3.58 21.83 -16.70
N LEU A 887 2.98 20.81 -17.27
CA LEU A 887 1.90 20.96 -18.25
C LEU A 887 0.62 21.39 -17.53
N ARG A 888 -0.03 22.48 -17.98
CA ARG A 888 -1.30 22.99 -17.42
C ARG A 888 -2.13 23.58 -18.55
N LEU A 889 -3.02 22.78 -19.12
CA LEU A 889 -3.91 23.13 -20.23
C LEU A 889 -5.35 22.95 -19.77
N PHE A 890 -5.94 23.99 -19.18
CA PHE A 890 -7.35 24.00 -18.77
C PHE A 890 -8.13 25.00 -19.64
N PRO A 891 -9.38 24.72 -20.01
CA PRO A 891 -10.23 25.67 -20.72
C PRO A 891 -10.41 26.95 -19.88
N ARG A 892 -10.36 28.12 -20.52
CA ARG A 892 -10.69 29.37 -19.82
C ARG A 892 -12.18 29.41 -19.49
N GLN A 893 -12.54 29.83 -18.30
CA GLN A 893 -13.93 29.92 -17.83
C GLN A 893 -14.83 30.83 -18.68
N GLY A 894 -14.30 31.62 -19.63
CA GLY A 894 -15.08 32.49 -20.49
C GLY A 894 -15.54 31.89 -21.83
N ALA A 895 -15.04 30.72 -22.25
CA ALA A 895 -15.36 30.17 -23.57
C ALA A 895 -16.61 29.24 -23.61
N ALA A 896 -17.16 28.90 -22.46
CA ALA A 896 -18.33 28.02 -22.40
C ALA A 896 -19.67 28.78 -22.59
N VAL A 897 -19.72 30.06 -22.28
CA VAL A 897 -20.94 30.87 -22.35
C VAL A 897 -21.24 31.29 -23.81
N THR A 898 -20.22 31.48 -24.61
CA THR A 898 -20.41 31.93 -26.02
C THR A 898 -20.88 30.80 -26.94
N ARG A 899 -20.71 29.53 -26.59
CA ARG A 899 -21.17 28.42 -27.45
C ARG A 899 -22.63 28.00 -27.20
N ILE A 900 -23.19 28.35 -26.06
CA ILE A 900 -24.61 28.05 -25.77
C ILE A 900 -25.52 29.06 -26.47
N LEU A 901 -25.04 30.29 -26.76
CA LEU A 901 -25.79 31.31 -27.47
C LEU A 901 -25.75 31.18 -29.00
N GLN A 902 -24.89 30.35 -29.58
CA GLN A 902 -24.86 30.09 -31.04
C GLN A 902 -25.63 28.85 -31.48
N GLN A 903 -26.13 28.03 -30.55
CA GLN A 903 -26.99 26.87 -30.91
C GLN A 903 -28.49 27.10 -30.65
N GLY A 904 -28.90 28.32 -30.36
CA GLY A 904 -30.28 28.71 -30.16
C GLY A 904 -30.92 29.53 -31.29
N VAL A 905 -30.27 29.63 -32.46
CA VAL A 905 -30.80 30.29 -33.64
C VAL A 905 -30.49 29.44 -34.87
N GLU A 906 -31.25 28.38 -35.05
CA GLU A 906 -31.61 27.78 -36.31
C GLU A 906 -32.92 26.98 -36.10
#